data_f9481ef0cd1d0e21a0d71baa0cf402b2
#
_entry.id   f9481ef0cd1d0e21a0d71baa0cf402b2
#
_cell.length_a   1.000
_cell.length_b   1.000
_cell.length_c   1.000
_cell.angle_alpha   90.00
_cell.angle_beta   90.00
_cell.angle_gamma   90.00
#
_symmetry.space_group_name_H-M   'P 1'
#
loop_
_entity.id
_entity.type
_entity.pdbx_description
1 polymer ?
#
loop_
_entity_poly.entity_id
_entity_poly.type
_entity_poly.pdbx_seq_one_letter_code
_entity_poly.pdbx_strand_id
1 'polypeptide(L)'
;LPTPDEARENTITYGILRAHDVDGSKGDSMRIKFDAMMSHDITYVGIIQTARASGLEKFPIPYAMTNCHNSLCAVGGTINEDDHVFGLSAAKKYGGIYVPANQAVIHQYAREMMVKCGNMILGSDSHTRYGSLGNMGVGEGGGELVKQLLNNTWDIKAPEVVLVWLEGSPRKGIGPHDVAISLVKAVFDSGFVKNKVLEFAGPGVKNLPIDFRNGIDIMTTETTCLSSIWVTDEEVKHHYDIHQRPEDYRELRPGKVAYYDGMIRIDLDKQEAMIALPFHPSNAYTIHELQADPERILREVEEDARKRFGDKISIDLVSKVKDGKVYADQGIIAGCSGGTYDNLAEAASILKDQSVGNDYFTISAYPQSTPVYMATTRDGIATELLEAGVVIKPAFCGPCFGAGDVPANNGLSIRHTTRNFPNREGSKPGQGQISLVALMDARSIAATAANGGVITAATDIEYTNAHKPYEYDPKIYERRVFQGFHKENLDEELRYGPNIKDWPKMYPIQENMLLELAAVIHDPVTTTDELIPSGETSSYRSNPLKLSEFALSRRVPEYVGLSKRIQKEDLERRDGRCPEKIVDVLAKVGAGPGDTSFGSCVFANRPGDGSAREQAASCQKVLGGDANICYEYATKRYRSNCINWGIVPFTIDKDVKFEYEPGDYVFVPGIRDAILGGKEEADAKVIKADGTVVDLKLHFAPLTKDERQILADGCLMNYYAAQNKK
;
A
#
# COMPACT_ATOMS: atom_id res chain seq x y z
N LEU A 1 -6.71 29.50 -27.88
CA LEU A 1 -6.48 28.33 -27.02
C LEU A 1 -5.99 28.79 -25.66
N PRO A 2 -6.44 28.14 -24.54
CA PRO A 2 -5.90 28.43 -23.23
C PRO A 2 -4.41 28.06 -23.16
N THR A 3 -3.69 28.63 -22.19
CA THR A 3 -2.33 28.20 -21.86
C THR A 3 -2.34 26.79 -21.27
N PRO A 4 -1.20 26.06 -21.23
CA PRO A 4 -1.14 24.75 -20.56
C PRO A 4 -1.64 24.78 -19.13
N ASP A 5 -1.30 25.80 -18.34
CA ASP A 5 -1.73 25.91 -16.94
C ASP A 5 -3.24 26.13 -16.82
N GLU A 6 -3.81 27.01 -17.66
CA GLU A 6 -5.26 27.21 -17.74
C GLU A 6 -6.00 25.94 -18.16
N ALA A 7 -5.45 25.22 -19.14
CA ALA A 7 -6.06 23.99 -19.65
C ALA A 7 -5.92 22.79 -18.68
N ARG A 8 -4.91 22.78 -17.82
CA ARG A 8 -4.77 21.78 -16.76
C ARG A 8 -5.94 21.86 -15.77
N GLU A 9 -6.42 23.06 -15.48
CA GLU A 9 -7.61 23.27 -14.63
C GLU A 9 -8.88 22.63 -15.22
N ASN A 10 -8.90 22.32 -16.51
CA ASN A 10 -10.02 21.66 -17.20
C ASN A 10 -9.97 20.13 -17.12
N THR A 11 -8.97 19.53 -16.50
CA THR A 11 -8.95 18.10 -16.26
C THR A 11 -9.98 17.70 -15.19
N ILE A 12 -10.45 16.47 -15.22
CA ILE A 12 -11.33 15.94 -14.16
C ILE A 12 -10.58 16.02 -12.83
N THR A 13 -9.31 15.65 -12.82
CA THR A 13 -8.41 15.69 -11.67
C THR A 13 -8.43 17.04 -10.98
N TYR A 14 -8.17 18.12 -11.70
CA TYR A 14 -8.14 19.46 -11.09
C TYR A 14 -9.53 19.93 -10.67
N GLY A 15 -10.56 19.55 -11.42
CA GLY A 15 -11.95 19.84 -11.03
C GLY A 15 -12.28 19.27 -9.65
N ILE A 16 -11.87 18.04 -9.38
CA ILE A 16 -12.10 17.39 -8.07
C ILE A 16 -11.17 17.99 -7.00
N LEU A 17 -9.88 18.10 -7.26
CA LEU A 17 -8.92 18.62 -6.28
C LEU A 17 -9.25 20.05 -5.87
N ARG A 18 -9.56 20.95 -6.81
CA ARG A 18 -9.93 22.33 -6.51
C ARG A 18 -11.22 22.44 -5.70
N ALA A 19 -12.18 21.55 -5.94
CA ALA A 19 -13.42 21.52 -5.15
C ALA A 19 -13.19 21.11 -3.68
N HIS A 20 -12.07 20.47 -3.38
CA HIS A 20 -11.70 20.02 -2.03
C HIS A 20 -10.55 20.83 -1.41
N ASP A 21 -10.00 21.78 -2.15
CA ASP A 21 -8.94 22.69 -1.69
C ASP A 21 -9.52 23.81 -0.86
N VAL A 22 -9.22 23.82 0.44
CA VAL A 22 -9.76 24.82 1.38
C VAL A 22 -9.07 26.18 1.26
N ASP A 23 -7.92 26.28 0.63
CA ASP A 23 -7.24 27.56 0.41
C ASP A 23 -7.79 28.34 -0.79
N GLY A 24 -8.34 27.65 -1.78
CA GLY A 24 -8.93 28.24 -2.97
C GLY A 24 -7.99 29.10 -3.83
N SER A 25 -6.69 29.02 -3.63
CA SER A 25 -5.71 29.98 -4.19
C SER A 25 -5.27 29.68 -5.61
N LYS A 26 -5.62 28.54 -6.21
CA LYS A 26 -5.10 28.06 -7.51
C LYS A 26 -3.57 28.12 -7.65
N GLY A 27 -2.86 28.06 -6.51
CA GLY A 27 -1.40 28.05 -6.47
C GLY A 27 -0.82 26.65 -6.71
N ASP A 28 0.50 26.53 -6.51
CA ASP A 28 1.26 25.30 -6.71
C ASP A 28 1.04 24.26 -5.57
N SER A 29 0.37 24.67 -4.51
CA SER A 29 0.04 23.79 -3.38
C SER A 29 -1.46 23.78 -3.13
N MET A 30 -1.95 22.66 -2.60
CA MET A 30 -3.35 22.46 -2.26
C MET A 30 -3.47 21.92 -0.86
N ARG A 31 -4.52 22.34 -0.14
CA ARG A 31 -4.86 21.87 1.20
C ARG A 31 -6.23 21.20 1.14
N ILE A 32 -6.20 19.87 1.13
CA ILE A 32 -7.36 19.04 0.79
C ILE A 32 -8.08 18.55 2.05
N LYS A 33 -9.42 18.64 2.05
CA LYS A 33 -10.30 17.93 2.98
C LYS A 33 -11.08 16.85 2.23
N PHE A 34 -11.05 15.65 2.78
CA PHE A 34 -11.75 14.48 2.20
C PHE A 34 -13.21 14.42 2.65
N ASP A 35 -14.04 13.74 1.85
CA ASP A 35 -15.46 13.54 2.14
C ASP A 35 -15.72 12.33 3.05
N ALA A 36 -14.84 11.33 3.01
CA ALA A 36 -14.95 10.13 3.82
C ALA A 36 -13.57 9.47 4.01
N MET A 37 -13.49 8.58 4.96
CA MET A 37 -12.27 7.82 5.27
C MET A 37 -12.56 6.33 5.40
N MET A 38 -11.52 5.52 5.13
CA MET A 38 -11.55 4.08 5.28
C MET A 38 -10.28 3.53 5.91
N SER A 39 -10.43 2.55 6.79
CA SER A 39 -9.31 1.80 7.36
C SER A 39 -9.66 0.34 7.54
N HIS A 40 -8.66 -0.49 7.73
CA HIS A 40 -8.84 -1.90 8.04
C HIS A 40 -8.19 -2.27 9.38
N ASP A 41 -8.41 -3.49 9.83
CA ASP A 41 -8.05 -3.97 11.17
C ASP A 41 -6.54 -4.12 11.43
N ILE A 42 -5.69 -3.90 10.42
CA ILE A 42 -4.24 -3.77 10.63
C ILE A 42 -3.87 -2.34 11.06
N THR A 43 -4.68 -1.34 10.75
CA THR A 43 -4.30 0.08 10.87
C THR A 43 -5.18 0.90 11.80
N TYR A 44 -6.48 0.63 11.89
CA TYR A 44 -7.38 1.58 12.57
C TYR A 44 -7.14 1.71 14.08
N VAL A 45 -6.67 0.67 14.77
CA VAL A 45 -6.40 0.78 16.22
C VAL A 45 -5.31 1.82 16.46
N GLY A 46 -4.19 1.72 15.73
CA GLY A 46 -3.11 2.70 15.82
C GLY A 46 -3.54 4.11 15.43
N ILE A 47 -4.34 4.25 14.39
CA ILE A 47 -4.88 5.55 13.93
C ILE A 47 -5.74 6.18 15.02
N ILE A 48 -6.67 5.44 15.60
CA ILE A 48 -7.58 5.93 16.63
C ILE A 48 -6.79 6.27 17.90
N GLN A 49 -5.84 5.44 18.32
CA GLN A 49 -5.00 5.72 19.48
C GLN A 49 -4.15 6.99 19.28
N THR A 50 -3.59 7.18 18.08
CA THR A 50 -2.84 8.39 17.74
C THR A 50 -3.76 9.63 17.76
N ALA A 51 -4.94 9.52 17.16
CA ALA A 51 -5.91 10.62 17.15
C ALA A 51 -6.37 10.98 18.56
N ARG A 52 -6.62 9.99 19.41
CA ARG A 52 -6.99 10.21 20.82
C ARG A 52 -5.89 10.95 21.59
N ALA A 53 -4.65 10.50 21.44
CA ALA A 53 -3.49 11.16 22.04
C ALA A 53 -3.29 12.59 21.53
N SER A 54 -3.85 12.90 20.37
CA SER A 54 -3.77 14.21 19.69
C SER A 54 -4.99 15.11 19.92
N GLY A 55 -6.01 14.65 20.67
CA GLY A 55 -7.18 15.45 21.00
C GLY A 55 -8.45 15.16 20.19
N LEU A 56 -8.63 13.93 19.73
CA LEU A 56 -9.84 13.50 19.03
C LEU A 56 -11.10 13.74 19.89
N GLU A 57 -12.07 14.43 19.33
CA GLU A 57 -13.39 14.64 19.95
C GLU A 57 -14.43 13.64 19.42
N LYS A 58 -14.58 13.58 18.09
CA LYS A 58 -15.45 12.66 17.36
C LYS A 58 -15.01 12.57 15.92
N PHE A 59 -15.50 11.58 15.18
CA PHE A 59 -15.22 11.49 13.75
C PHE A 59 -16.00 12.58 12.99
N PRO A 60 -15.31 13.50 12.30
CA PRO A 60 -15.95 14.63 11.65
C PRO A 60 -16.60 14.28 10.29
N ILE A 61 -16.16 13.18 9.69
CA ILE A 61 -16.63 12.68 8.39
C ILE A 61 -16.90 11.18 8.52
N PRO A 62 -17.66 10.56 7.59
CA PRO A 62 -17.84 9.12 7.61
C PRO A 62 -16.50 8.39 7.61
N TYR A 63 -16.30 7.54 8.61
CA TYR A 63 -15.10 6.74 8.76
C TYR A 63 -15.48 5.28 8.93
N ALA A 64 -15.20 4.48 7.90
CA ALA A 64 -15.47 3.05 7.91
C ALA A 64 -14.25 2.25 8.36
N MET A 65 -14.45 1.36 9.31
CA MET A 65 -13.47 0.42 9.82
C MET A 65 -13.87 -0.99 9.37
N THR A 66 -13.09 -1.58 8.47
CA THR A 66 -13.32 -2.93 7.95
C THR A 66 -12.40 -3.94 8.62
N ASN A 67 -12.82 -5.19 8.68
CA ASN A 67 -12.15 -6.23 9.46
C ASN A 67 -11.83 -7.46 8.61
N CYS A 68 -11.31 -7.23 7.41
CA CYS A 68 -10.96 -8.28 6.46
C CYS A 68 -9.45 -8.45 6.20
N HIS A 69 -8.58 -7.69 6.86
CA HIS A 69 -7.13 -7.90 6.72
C HIS A 69 -6.60 -8.91 7.74
N ASN A 70 -6.88 -8.74 9.01
CA ASN A 70 -6.48 -9.68 10.04
C ASN A 70 -7.47 -10.82 10.23
N SER A 71 -8.76 -10.57 10.14
CA SER A 71 -9.86 -11.54 10.13
C SER A 71 -9.53 -12.94 10.67
N LEU A 72 -9.14 -13.05 11.93
CA LEU A 72 -8.79 -14.33 12.54
C LEU A 72 -7.49 -14.98 12.03
N CYS A 73 -6.55 -14.18 11.51
CA CYS A 73 -5.23 -14.67 11.10
C CYS A 73 -4.35 -15.11 12.26
N ALA A 74 -4.62 -14.64 13.48
CA ALA A 74 -3.82 -15.00 14.63
C ALA A 74 -3.85 -16.50 14.87
N VAL A 75 -2.67 -17.06 15.09
CA VAL A 75 -2.51 -18.47 15.41
C VAL A 75 -2.47 -18.61 16.93
N GLY A 76 -3.63 -18.94 17.50
CA GLY A 76 -3.82 -19.02 18.95
C GLY A 76 -3.94 -17.65 19.62
N GLY A 77 -4.83 -17.54 20.59
CA GLY A 77 -5.06 -16.33 21.35
C GLY A 77 -6.14 -15.41 20.76
N THR A 78 -6.36 -14.30 21.42
CA THR A 78 -7.51 -13.40 21.21
C THR A 78 -7.17 -12.13 20.42
N ILE A 79 -5.93 -11.97 19.99
CA ILE A 79 -5.32 -10.71 19.52
C ILE A 79 -6.16 -10.01 18.44
N ASN A 80 -6.56 -10.73 17.39
CA ASN A 80 -7.31 -10.13 16.30
C ASN A 80 -8.72 -9.74 16.71
N GLU A 81 -9.40 -10.60 17.46
CA GLU A 81 -10.75 -10.31 17.94
C GLU A 81 -10.76 -9.17 18.96
N ASP A 82 -9.72 -9.03 19.77
CA ASP A 82 -9.55 -7.88 20.67
C ASP A 82 -9.49 -6.55 19.89
N ASP A 83 -8.78 -6.54 18.77
CA ASP A 83 -8.74 -5.37 17.87
C ASP A 83 -10.13 -5.07 17.29
N HIS A 84 -10.88 -6.10 16.90
CA HIS A 84 -12.23 -5.96 16.36
C HIS A 84 -13.21 -5.41 17.42
N VAL A 85 -13.13 -5.92 18.65
CA VAL A 85 -13.96 -5.41 19.77
C VAL A 85 -13.61 -3.97 20.09
N PHE A 86 -12.33 -3.61 20.11
CA PHE A 86 -11.89 -2.21 20.23
C PHE A 86 -12.49 -1.35 19.13
N GLY A 87 -12.41 -1.79 17.87
CA GLY A 87 -12.95 -1.08 16.72
C GLY A 87 -14.44 -0.78 16.82
N LEU A 88 -15.24 -1.76 17.23
CA LEU A 88 -16.67 -1.55 17.45
C LEU A 88 -16.94 -0.55 18.59
N SER A 89 -16.21 -0.67 19.70
CA SER A 89 -16.34 0.28 20.81
C SER A 89 -15.98 1.71 20.40
N ALA A 90 -14.94 1.86 19.56
CA ALA A 90 -14.53 3.16 19.02
C ALA A 90 -15.57 3.71 18.04
N ALA A 91 -16.15 2.87 17.19
CA ALA A 91 -17.23 3.29 16.27
C ALA A 91 -18.44 3.81 17.05
N LYS A 92 -18.83 3.14 18.12
CA LYS A 92 -19.92 3.59 19.01
C LYS A 92 -19.58 4.92 19.69
N LYS A 93 -18.36 5.02 20.20
CA LYS A 93 -17.93 6.22 20.95
C LYS A 93 -17.84 7.46 20.07
N TYR A 94 -17.17 7.33 18.92
CA TYR A 94 -16.81 8.48 18.09
C TYR A 94 -17.70 8.66 16.85
N GLY A 95 -18.67 7.79 16.64
CA GLY A 95 -19.58 7.89 15.49
C GLY A 95 -19.01 7.32 14.20
N GLY A 96 -18.41 6.15 14.25
CA GLY A 96 -17.85 5.45 13.10
C GLY A 96 -18.78 4.40 12.48
N ILE A 97 -18.34 3.87 11.36
CA ILE A 97 -18.99 2.75 10.66
C ILE A 97 -18.12 1.51 10.89
N TYR A 98 -18.71 0.45 11.43
CA TYR A 98 -17.97 -0.78 11.71
C TYR A 98 -18.49 -1.93 10.85
N VAL A 99 -17.62 -2.47 10.00
CA VAL A 99 -17.90 -3.59 9.10
C VAL A 99 -17.27 -4.85 9.68
N PRO A 100 -18.05 -5.83 10.15
CA PRO A 100 -17.51 -7.02 10.78
C PRO A 100 -16.60 -7.85 9.86
N ALA A 101 -15.80 -8.72 10.47
CA ALA A 101 -14.92 -9.65 9.76
C ALA A 101 -15.68 -10.47 8.72
N ASN A 102 -15.03 -10.70 7.59
CA ASN A 102 -15.52 -11.51 6.47
C ASN A 102 -16.76 -10.98 5.73
N GLN A 103 -17.20 -9.75 6.01
CA GLN A 103 -18.34 -9.15 5.30
C GLN A 103 -17.93 -8.49 3.97
N ALA A 104 -16.82 -7.77 3.95
CA ALA A 104 -16.28 -7.18 2.74
C ALA A 104 -14.81 -6.81 2.91
N VAL A 105 -14.01 -6.97 1.87
CA VAL A 105 -12.70 -6.32 1.80
C VAL A 105 -12.91 -4.80 1.72
N ILE A 106 -11.96 -4.04 2.27
CA ILE A 106 -12.09 -2.59 2.45
C ILE A 106 -12.57 -1.86 1.19
N HIS A 107 -11.96 -2.13 0.04
CA HIS A 107 -12.24 -1.38 -1.18
C HIS A 107 -13.56 -1.80 -1.84
N GLN A 108 -14.00 -3.03 -1.64
CA GLN A 108 -15.31 -3.44 -2.13
C GLN A 108 -16.44 -2.82 -1.30
N TYR A 109 -16.28 -2.74 0.02
CA TYR A 109 -17.24 -2.02 0.86
C TYR A 109 -17.36 -0.55 0.43
N ALA A 110 -16.23 0.10 0.16
CA ALA A 110 -16.22 1.48 -0.34
C ALA A 110 -17.01 1.61 -1.63
N ARG A 111 -16.77 0.73 -2.61
CA ARG A 111 -17.46 0.74 -3.91
C ARG A 111 -18.96 0.48 -3.79
N GLU A 112 -19.35 -0.42 -2.89
CA GLU A 112 -20.76 -0.75 -2.69
C GLU A 112 -21.53 0.31 -1.90
N MET A 113 -20.87 1.00 -0.94
CA MET A 113 -21.59 1.78 0.06
C MET A 113 -21.16 3.26 0.18
N MET A 114 -19.96 3.66 -0.22
CA MET A 114 -19.42 4.96 0.18
C MET A 114 -19.01 5.89 -0.95
N VAL A 115 -18.62 5.35 -2.11
CA VAL A 115 -18.15 6.18 -3.24
C VAL A 115 -19.27 7.04 -3.82
N LYS A 116 -18.92 8.25 -4.28
CA LYS A 116 -19.80 9.18 -5.00
C LYS A 116 -19.00 9.88 -6.08
N CYS A 117 -19.59 10.11 -7.25
CA CYS A 117 -18.93 10.82 -8.32
C CYS A 117 -18.54 12.25 -7.88
N GLY A 118 -17.28 12.60 -8.09
CA GLY A 118 -16.73 13.91 -7.73
C GLY A 118 -16.24 14.04 -6.29
N ASN A 119 -16.43 13.01 -5.47
CA ASN A 119 -15.95 12.98 -4.08
C ASN A 119 -14.53 12.43 -3.98
N MET A 120 -13.93 12.61 -2.79
CA MET A 120 -12.61 12.09 -2.42
C MET A 120 -12.69 11.26 -1.14
N ILE A 121 -12.06 10.10 -1.16
CA ILE A 121 -11.94 9.21 0.01
C ILE A 121 -10.47 8.99 0.34
N LEU A 122 -10.10 9.17 1.61
CA LEU A 122 -8.78 8.85 2.14
C LEU A 122 -8.81 7.50 2.84
N GLY A 123 -7.94 6.59 2.43
CA GLY A 123 -7.80 5.27 3.03
C GLY A 123 -6.42 5.02 3.61
N SER A 124 -6.35 4.22 4.66
CA SER A 124 -5.09 3.77 5.24
C SER A 124 -4.45 2.59 4.46
N ASP A 125 -5.04 2.22 3.36
CA ASP A 125 -4.53 1.19 2.45
C ASP A 125 -4.08 1.82 1.12
N SER A 126 -2.95 1.34 0.59
CA SER A 126 -2.36 1.87 -0.65
C SER A 126 -3.23 1.66 -1.88
N HIS A 127 -4.12 0.66 -1.87
CA HIS A 127 -5.03 0.36 -2.97
C HIS A 127 -6.35 1.14 -2.89
N THR A 128 -6.39 2.23 -2.13
CA THR A 128 -7.53 3.15 -2.11
C THR A 128 -7.62 3.86 -3.46
N ARG A 129 -8.30 3.24 -4.39
CA ARG A 129 -8.50 3.67 -5.79
C ARG A 129 -9.94 3.42 -6.18
N TYR A 130 -10.68 4.48 -6.41
CA TYR A 130 -12.12 4.44 -6.74
C TYR A 130 -12.44 5.29 -7.97
N GLY A 131 -11.41 5.67 -8.71
CA GLY A 131 -11.50 6.55 -9.88
C GLY A 131 -12.41 6.02 -10.98
N SER A 132 -12.45 4.69 -11.16
CA SER A 132 -13.34 4.04 -12.12
C SER A 132 -14.83 4.30 -11.86
N LEU A 133 -15.18 4.64 -10.61
CA LEU A 133 -16.54 5.01 -10.18
C LEU A 133 -16.70 6.52 -9.96
N GLY A 134 -15.77 7.31 -10.49
CA GLY A 134 -15.82 8.78 -10.40
C GLY A 134 -15.41 9.36 -9.05
N ASN A 135 -14.91 8.56 -8.13
CA ASN A 135 -14.44 9.00 -6.82
C ASN A 135 -12.92 8.93 -6.74
N MET A 136 -12.27 10.02 -6.38
CA MET A 136 -10.83 10.02 -6.24
C MET A 136 -10.42 9.42 -4.89
N GLY A 137 -9.89 8.20 -4.93
CA GLY A 137 -9.36 7.51 -3.76
C GLY A 137 -7.86 7.76 -3.60
N VAL A 138 -7.46 8.08 -2.38
CA VAL A 138 -6.05 8.30 -2.03
C VAL A 138 -5.67 7.39 -0.88
N GLY A 139 -4.58 6.64 -1.04
CA GLY A 139 -4.00 5.81 0.01
C GLY A 139 -2.84 6.53 0.69
N GLU A 140 -2.97 6.72 2.00
CA GLU A 140 -1.93 7.33 2.84
C GLU A 140 -1.75 6.54 4.14
N GLY A 141 -0.69 6.84 4.86
CA GLY A 141 -0.47 6.27 6.19
C GLY A 141 -1.34 6.90 7.26
N GLY A 142 -1.39 6.25 8.41
CA GLY A 142 -2.29 6.61 9.50
C GLY A 142 -2.20 8.07 9.97
N GLY A 143 -1.01 8.68 9.92
CA GLY A 143 -0.84 10.08 10.31
C GLY A 143 -1.66 11.07 9.49
N GLU A 144 -1.81 10.82 8.20
CA GLU A 144 -2.65 11.66 7.34
C GLU A 144 -4.14 11.48 7.66
N LEU A 145 -4.56 10.27 8.02
CA LEU A 145 -5.92 10.02 8.49
C LEU A 145 -6.18 10.72 9.83
N VAL A 146 -5.21 10.69 10.74
CA VAL A 146 -5.29 11.44 12.01
C VAL A 146 -5.52 12.93 11.77
N LYS A 147 -4.79 13.53 10.82
CA LYS A 147 -5.01 14.94 10.46
C LYS A 147 -6.45 15.22 10.04
N GLN A 148 -7.04 14.37 9.20
CA GLN A 148 -8.44 14.52 8.79
C GLN A 148 -9.39 14.36 9.99
N LEU A 149 -9.14 13.40 10.89
CA LEU A 149 -9.94 13.20 12.10
C LEU A 149 -9.87 14.40 13.06
N LEU A 150 -8.83 15.19 12.97
CA LEU A 150 -8.64 16.42 13.75
C LEU A 150 -9.00 17.70 12.97
N ASN A 151 -9.77 17.57 11.89
CA ASN A 151 -10.20 18.68 11.02
C ASN A 151 -9.03 19.44 10.35
N ASN A 152 -7.88 18.83 10.21
CA ASN A 152 -6.76 19.37 9.47
C ASN A 152 -6.77 18.86 8.01
N THR A 153 -5.79 19.23 7.22
CA THR A 153 -5.77 19.04 5.77
C THR A 153 -4.68 18.04 5.33
N TRP A 154 -4.88 17.48 4.15
CA TRP A 154 -3.87 16.77 3.39
C TRP A 154 -3.20 17.78 2.44
N ASP A 155 -1.95 18.10 2.70
CA ASP A 155 -1.22 19.14 2.00
C ASP A 155 -0.37 18.52 0.91
N ILE A 156 -0.58 18.95 -0.34
CA ILE A 156 0.13 18.44 -1.50
C ILE A 156 0.59 19.56 -2.41
N LYS A 157 1.64 19.29 -3.16
CA LYS A 157 1.96 20.07 -4.35
C LYS A 157 0.92 19.73 -5.44
N ALA A 158 0.45 20.72 -6.18
CA ALA A 158 -0.46 20.51 -7.29
C ALA A 158 0.14 19.47 -8.27
N PRO A 159 -0.51 18.32 -8.48
CA PRO A 159 0.10 17.21 -9.18
C PRO A 159 0.09 17.41 -10.72
N GLU A 160 1.06 16.83 -11.37
CA GLU A 160 0.96 16.59 -12.81
C GLU A 160 -0.11 15.52 -13.08
N VAL A 161 -0.72 15.60 -14.27
CA VAL A 161 -1.77 14.68 -14.71
C VAL A 161 -1.35 13.99 -16.01
N VAL A 162 -1.41 12.65 -15.99
CA VAL A 162 -1.10 11.83 -17.16
C VAL A 162 -2.39 11.22 -17.71
N LEU A 163 -2.65 11.45 -18.99
CA LEU A 163 -3.80 10.84 -19.68
C LEU A 163 -3.50 9.38 -20.00
N VAL A 164 -4.38 8.49 -19.60
CA VAL A 164 -4.40 7.09 -20.02
C VAL A 164 -5.52 6.93 -21.04
N TRP A 165 -5.15 6.81 -22.31
CA TRP A 165 -6.06 6.75 -23.44
C TRP A 165 -6.30 5.30 -23.85
N LEU A 166 -7.54 4.82 -23.65
CA LEU A 166 -7.96 3.47 -23.96
C LEU A 166 -8.66 3.42 -25.34
N GLU A 167 -8.23 2.50 -26.19
CA GLU A 167 -8.83 2.23 -27.49
C GLU A 167 -9.15 0.74 -27.63
N GLY A 168 -10.11 0.43 -28.49
CA GLY A 168 -10.46 -0.94 -28.81
C GLY A 168 -11.26 -1.66 -27.71
N SER A 169 -11.25 -2.98 -27.78
CA SER A 169 -11.99 -3.87 -26.88
C SER A 169 -11.16 -5.10 -26.57
N PRO A 170 -11.12 -5.58 -25.31
CA PRO A 170 -10.37 -6.77 -24.97
C PRO A 170 -10.98 -8.01 -25.64
N ARG A 171 -10.10 -8.89 -26.11
CA ARG A 171 -10.50 -10.18 -26.66
C ARG A 171 -11.01 -11.09 -25.54
N LYS A 172 -11.80 -12.09 -25.89
CA LYS A 172 -12.22 -13.14 -24.97
C LYS A 172 -11.01 -13.82 -24.32
N GLY A 173 -11.04 -13.99 -23.02
CA GLY A 173 -9.92 -14.54 -22.25
C GLY A 173 -8.97 -13.49 -21.68
N ILE A 174 -9.05 -12.23 -22.13
CA ILE A 174 -8.32 -11.11 -21.55
C ILE A 174 -9.11 -10.52 -20.39
N GLY A 175 -8.45 -10.33 -19.29
CA GLY A 175 -9.06 -9.75 -18.08
C GLY A 175 -8.35 -8.48 -17.60
N PRO A 176 -8.87 -7.87 -16.53
CA PRO A 176 -8.35 -6.61 -16.02
C PRO A 176 -6.88 -6.69 -15.57
N HIS A 177 -6.47 -7.83 -15.04
CA HIS A 177 -5.11 -8.00 -14.55
C HIS A 177 -4.08 -8.02 -15.68
N ASP A 178 -4.46 -8.49 -16.87
CA ASP A 178 -3.60 -8.46 -18.05
C ASP A 178 -3.26 -7.01 -18.42
N VAL A 179 -4.25 -6.15 -18.47
CA VAL A 179 -4.07 -4.71 -18.76
C VAL A 179 -3.27 -4.03 -17.65
N ALA A 180 -3.61 -4.31 -16.41
CA ALA A 180 -2.96 -3.71 -15.24
C ALA A 180 -1.47 -4.07 -15.16
N ILE A 181 -1.12 -5.33 -15.34
CA ILE A 181 0.29 -5.80 -15.35
C ILE A 181 1.07 -5.12 -16.48
N SER A 182 0.47 -5.02 -17.67
CA SER A 182 1.09 -4.32 -18.81
C SER A 182 1.35 -2.85 -18.52
N LEU A 183 0.40 -2.16 -17.87
CA LEU A 183 0.55 -0.77 -17.45
C LEU A 183 1.70 -0.61 -16.45
N VAL A 184 1.74 -1.44 -15.42
CA VAL A 184 2.80 -1.39 -14.41
C VAL A 184 4.18 -1.60 -15.05
N LYS A 185 4.31 -2.63 -15.91
CA LYS A 185 5.54 -2.89 -16.66
C LYS A 185 6.01 -1.68 -17.46
N ALA A 186 5.09 -1.01 -18.14
CA ALA A 186 5.42 0.10 -19.04
C ALA A 186 5.98 1.32 -18.31
N VAL A 187 5.58 1.58 -17.07
CA VAL A 187 5.83 2.88 -16.42
C VAL A 187 6.62 2.81 -15.11
N PHE A 188 6.75 1.63 -14.48
CA PHE A 188 7.33 1.55 -13.15
C PHE A 188 8.82 1.90 -13.13
N ASP A 189 9.64 1.27 -13.97
CA ASP A 189 11.10 1.44 -13.94
C ASP A 189 11.54 2.87 -14.28
N SER A 190 10.85 3.52 -15.21
CA SER A 190 11.13 4.90 -15.59
C SER A 190 10.66 5.94 -14.56
N GLY A 191 9.74 5.57 -13.68
CA GLY A 191 9.08 6.52 -12.79
C GLY A 191 8.18 7.52 -13.53
N PHE A 192 7.73 7.20 -14.74
CA PHE A 192 7.00 8.09 -15.63
C PHE A 192 5.76 8.72 -14.97
N VAL A 193 5.07 7.97 -14.11
CA VAL A 193 3.84 8.42 -13.44
C VAL A 193 4.01 8.65 -11.94
N LYS A 194 5.22 8.59 -11.43
CA LYS A 194 5.48 8.75 -10.00
C LYS A 194 4.90 10.06 -9.44
N ASN A 195 4.08 9.96 -8.40
CA ASN A 195 3.40 11.08 -7.73
C ASN A 195 2.48 11.91 -8.65
N LYS A 196 2.12 11.39 -9.80
CA LYS A 196 1.18 12.01 -10.74
C LYS A 196 -0.20 11.37 -10.62
N VAL A 197 -1.22 12.01 -11.12
CA VAL A 197 -2.58 11.44 -11.19
C VAL A 197 -2.81 10.89 -12.59
N LEU A 198 -3.32 9.66 -12.66
CA LEU A 198 -3.72 9.04 -13.92
C LEU A 198 -5.19 9.37 -14.21
N GLU A 199 -5.46 9.95 -15.36
CA GLU A 199 -6.81 10.24 -15.83
C GLU A 199 -7.15 9.36 -17.03
N PHE A 200 -8.09 8.45 -16.86
CA PHE A 200 -8.48 7.46 -17.86
C PHE A 200 -9.61 7.99 -18.73
N ALA A 201 -9.43 7.93 -20.03
CA ALA A 201 -10.40 8.36 -21.04
C ALA A 201 -10.22 7.55 -22.33
N GLY A 202 -10.92 7.92 -23.37
CA GLY A 202 -10.81 7.30 -24.68
C GLY A 202 -12.00 6.41 -25.05
N PRO A 203 -12.10 6.06 -26.34
CA PRO A 203 -13.25 5.31 -26.86
C PRO A 203 -13.33 3.87 -26.34
N GLY A 204 -12.23 3.32 -25.82
CA GLY A 204 -12.19 1.97 -25.27
C GLY A 204 -12.86 1.84 -23.89
N VAL A 205 -13.02 2.95 -23.14
CA VAL A 205 -13.61 2.91 -21.80
C VAL A 205 -15.00 2.27 -21.80
N LYS A 206 -15.85 2.66 -22.75
CA LYS A 206 -17.23 2.12 -22.89
C LYS A 206 -17.29 0.61 -23.15
N ASN A 207 -16.19 0.02 -23.61
CA ASN A 207 -16.11 -1.42 -23.91
C ASN A 207 -15.73 -2.26 -22.69
N LEU A 208 -15.48 -1.63 -21.54
CA LEU A 208 -15.06 -2.27 -20.32
C LEU A 208 -16.21 -2.31 -19.31
N PRO A 209 -16.62 -3.51 -18.82
CA PRO A 209 -17.51 -3.63 -17.68
C PRO A 209 -16.92 -2.97 -16.44
N ILE A 210 -17.76 -2.63 -15.45
CA ILE A 210 -17.30 -1.94 -14.23
C ILE A 210 -16.26 -2.74 -13.47
N ASP A 211 -16.45 -4.05 -13.28
CA ASP A 211 -15.47 -4.88 -12.58
C ASP A 211 -14.10 -4.89 -13.27
N PHE A 212 -14.10 -4.82 -14.60
CA PHE A 212 -12.88 -4.72 -15.39
C PHE A 212 -12.15 -3.39 -15.13
N ARG A 213 -12.89 -2.28 -15.12
CA ARG A 213 -12.35 -0.95 -14.80
C ARG A 213 -11.80 -0.90 -13.37
N ASN A 214 -12.54 -1.43 -12.41
CA ASN A 214 -12.13 -1.52 -11.00
C ASN A 214 -10.81 -2.29 -10.87
N GLY A 215 -10.66 -3.39 -11.59
CA GLY A 215 -9.46 -4.21 -11.57
C GLY A 215 -8.22 -3.50 -12.11
N ILE A 216 -8.37 -2.70 -13.17
CA ILE A 216 -7.27 -1.87 -13.69
C ILE A 216 -6.94 -0.76 -12.69
N ASP A 217 -7.97 -0.07 -12.22
CA ASP A 217 -7.83 1.12 -11.38
C ASP A 217 -7.11 0.83 -10.07
N ILE A 218 -7.44 -0.28 -9.44
CA ILE A 218 -6.82 -0.67 -8.16
C ILE A 218 -5.32 -0.93 -8.31
N MET A 219 -4.90 -1.45 -9.43
CA MET A 219 -3.49 -1.74 -9.72
C MET A 219 -2.67 -0.52 -10.09
N THR A 220 -3.28 0.65 -10.30
CA THR A 220 -2.53 1.89 -10.53
C THR A 220 -1.61 2.23 -9.37
N THR A 221 -1.92 1.78 -8.16
CA THR A 221 -1.05 1.92 -7.00
C THR A 221 0.35 1.35 -7.25
N GLU A 222 0.46 0.25 -7.98
CA GLU A 222 1.75 -0.41 -8.27
C GLU A 222 2.62 0.38 -9.26
N THR A 223 2.07 1.42 -9.88
CA THR A 223 2.82 2.35 -10.74
C THR A 223 3.52 3.47 -9.98
N THR A 224 3.29 3.60 -8.67
CA THR A 224 3.72 4.71 -7.81
C THR A 224 3.02 6.05 -8.08
N CYS A 225 1.90 6.05 -8.82
CA CYS A 225 1.09 7.25 -9.01
C CYS A 225 0.41 7.71 -7.71
N LEU A 226 0.04 8.99 -7.68
CA LEU A 226 -0.61 9.58 -6.50
C LEU A 226 -2.06 9.12 -6.36
N SER A 227 -2.79 9.10 -7.45
CA SER A 227 -4.19 8.65 -7.52
C SER A 227 -4.60 8.42 -8.98
N SER A 228 -5.86 8.10 -9.18
CA SER A 228 -6.46 7.90 -10.49
C SER A 228 -7.90 8.39 -10.52
N ILE A 229 -8.37 8.76 -11.70
CA ILE A 229 -9.75 9.15 -11.96
C ILE A 229 -10.11 8.79 -13.40
N TRP A 230 -11.36 8.43 -13.64
CA TRP A 230 -11.86 8.03 -14.95
C TRP A 230 -13.00 8.93 -15.39
N VAL A 231 -13.17 9.09 -16.69
CA VAL A 231 -14.45 9.56 -17.23
C VAL A 231 -15.57 8.63 -16.78
N THR A 232 -16.73 9.18 -16.50
CA THR A 232 -17.92 8.39 -16.14
C THR A 232 -18.87 8.29 -17.31
N ASP A 233 -19.65 7.24 -17.37
CA ASP A 233 -20.56 6.93 -18.48
C ASP A 233 -21.79 6.13 -17.98
N GLU A 234 -22.58 5.58 -18.90
CA GLU A 234 -23.77 4.80 -18.59
C GLU A 234 -23.47 3.53 -17.76
N GLU A 235 -22.30 2.92 -17.95
CA GLU A 235 -21.88 1.77 -17.13
C GLU A 235 -21.70 2.17 -15.65
N VAL A 236 -21.10 3.33 -15.40
CA VAL A 236 -20.96 3.87 -14.04
C VAL A 236 -22.30 4.23 -13.46
N LYS A 237 -23.18 4.86 -14.25
CA LYS A 237 -24.55 5.16 -13.83
C LYS A 237 -25.30 3.90 -13.44
N HIS A 238 -25.21 2.85 -14.24
CA HIS A 238 -25.82 1.55 -13.97
C HIS A 238 -25.30 0.94 -12.65
N HIS A 239 -24.00 1.08 -12.36
CA HIS A 239 -23.43 0.64 -11.08
C HIS A 239 -24.14 1.32 -9.90
N TYR A 240 -24.31 2.63 -9.94
CA TYR A 240 -25.01 3.35 -8.88
C TYR A 240 -26.49 2.99 -8.80
N ASP A 241 -27.13 2.75 -9.93
CA ASP A 241 -28.55 2.31 -9.98
C ASP A 241 -28.73 0.96 -9.29
N ILE A 242 -27.92 -0.06 -9.61
CA ILE A 242 -28.04 -1.39 -8.98
C ILE A 242 -27.66 -1.39 -7.51
N HIS A 243 -26.81 -0.44 -7.08
CA HIS A 243 -26.45 -0.26 -5.67
C HIS A 243 -27.44 0.65 -4.92
N GLN A 244 -28.58 0.98 -5.52
CA GLN A 244 -29.65 1.77 -4.92
C GLN A 244 -29.21 3.19 -4.50
N ARG A 245 -28.25 3.76 -5.23
CA ARG A 245 -27.70 5.10 -4.99
C ARG A 245 -27.61 5.92 -6.30
N PRO A 246 -28.70 6.03 -7.09
CA PRO A 246 -28.65 6.74 -8.36
C PRO A 246 -28.25 8.22 -8.23
N GLU A 247 -28.54 8.84 -7.08
CA GLU A 247 -28.20 10.23 -6.77
C GLU A 247 -26.67 10.46 -6.63
N ASP A 248 -25.90 9.41 -6.42
CA ASP A 248 -24.45 9.50 -6.28
C ASP A 248 -23.71 9.51 -7.63
N TYR A 249 -24.41 9.23 -8.71
CA TYR A 249 -23.88 9.34 -10.06
C TYR A 249 -23.82 10.79 -10.53
N ARG A 250 -22.70 11.15 -11.18
CA ARG A 250 -22.54 12.39 -11.93
C ARG A 250 -21.66 12.14 -13.15
N GLU A 251 -21.96 12.79 -14.27
CA GLU A 251 -21.10 12.75 -15.42
C GLU A 251 -19.80 13.53 -15.13
N LEU A 252 -18.67 12.87 -15.30
CA LEU A 252 -17.34 13.47 -15.17
C LEU A 252 -16.64 13.39 -16.52
N ARG A 253 -16.29 14.54 -17.07
CA ARG A 253 -15.58 14.71 -18.33
C ARG A 253 -14.56 15.83 -18.20
N PRO A 254 -13.43 15.77 -18.92
CA PRO A 254 -12.56 16.92 -19.05
C PRO A 254 -13.29 18.05 -19.78
N GLY A 255 -12.87 19.29 -19.55
CA GLY A 255 -13.37 20.43 -20.31
C GLY A 255 -13.01 20.33 -21.78
N LYS A 256 -13.53 21.27 -22.58
CA LYS A 256 -13.38 21.27 -24.04
C LYS A 256 -11.93 21.22 -24.51
N VAL A 257 -11.02 21.88 -23.78
CA VAL A 257 -9.57 21.80 -23.97
C VAL A 257 -8.95 21.51 -22.62
N ALA A 258 -8.32 20.35 -22.47
CA ALA A 258 -7.61 19.97 -21.28
C ALA A 258 -6.14 19.67 -21.61
N TYR A 259 -5.25 20.02 -20.69
CA TYR A 259 -3.82 19.77 -20.83
C TYR A 259 -3.38 18.64 -19.91
N TYR A 260 -2.60 17.73 -20.46
CA TYR A 260 -1.99 16.61 -19.71
C TYR A 260 -0.47 16.68 -19.85
N ASP A 261 0.22 16.35 -18.76
CA ASP A 261 1.69 16.37 -18.69
C ASP A 261 2.35 15.18 -19.38
N GLY A 262 1.56 14.19 -19.75
CA GLY A 262 1.99 13.03 -20.51
C GLY A 262 0.80 12.18 -20.92
N MET A 263 1.05 11.18 -21.76
CA MET A 263 0.00 10.26 -22.23
C MET A 263 0.53 8.83 -22.29
N ILE A 264 -0.34 7.90 -21.89
CA ILE A 264 -0.18 6.46 -22.10
C ILE A 264 -1.31 6.01 -23.00
N ARG A 265 -0.99 5.36 -24.11
CA ARG A 265 -1.98 4.78 -25.01
C ARG A 265 -2.05 3.28 -24.80
N ILE A 266 -3.25 2.75 -24.56
CA ILE A 266 -3.49 1.31 -24.44
C ILE A 266 -4.45 0.87 -25.53
N ASP A 267 -3.97 -0.01 -26.42
CA ASP A 267 -4.78 -0.66 -27.44
C ASP A 267 -5.28 -2.00 -26.91
N LEU A 268 -6.54 -2.02 -26.45
CA LEU A 268 -7.15 -3.19 -25.82
C LEU A 268 -7.29 -4.36 -26.80
N ASP A 269 -7.40 -4.09 -28.11
CA ASP A 269 -7.47 -5.17 -29.13
C ASP A 269 -6.19 -6.01 -29.17
N LYS A 270 -5.05 -5.40 -28.79
CA LYS A 270 -3.73 -6.03 -28.84
C LYS A 270 -3.25 -6.58 -27.50
N GLN A 271 -4.04 -6.40 -26.45
CA GLN A 271 -3.64 -6.86 -25.12
C GLN A 271 -3.52 -8.39 -25.11
N GLU A 272 -2.38 -8.89 -24.65
CA GLU A 272 -2.10 -10.31 -24.45
C GLU A 272 -2.32 -10.74 -23.00
N ALA A 273 -2.49 -12.04 -22.78
CA ALA A 273 -2.50 -12.61 -21.43
C ALA A 273 -1.11 -12.49 -20.80
N MET A 274 -1.06 -11.99 -19.57
CA MET A 274 0.18 -11.60 -18.89
C MET A 274 0.47 -12.46 -17.65
N ILE A 275 1.73 -12.52 -17.29
CA ILE A 275 2.22 -13.01 -16.01
C ILE A 275 3.29 -12.07 -15.47
N ALA A 276 3.16 -11.67 -14.21
CA ALA A 276 4.22 -10.96 -13.50
C ALA A 276 4.96 -11.95 -12.61
N LEU A 277 6.20 -12.25 -12.97
CA LEU A 277 7.04 -13.21 -12.24
C LEU A 277 7.58 -12.60 -10.94
N PRO A 278 7.99 -13.42 -9.96
CA PRO A 278 8.59 -12.89 -8.74
C PRO A 278 9.76 -11.93 -9.04
N PHE A 279 9.96 -10.82 -8.32
CA PHE A 279 9.27 -10.46 -7.06
C PHE A 279 8.68 -9.05 -7.13
N HIS A 280 8.19 -8.63 -8.27
CA HIS A 280 7.54 -7.32 -8.44
C HIS A 280 6.49 -7.40 -9.55
N PRO A 281 5.37 -6.64 -9.46
CA PRO A 281 4.37 -6.61 -10.53
C PRO A 281 4.89 -6.12 -11.89
N SER A 282 6.00 -5.38 -11.91
CA SER A 282 6.65 -4.92 -13.15
C SER A 282 7.50 -5.99 -13.84
N ASN A 283 7.82 -7.09 -13.17
CA ASN A 283 8.58 -8.20 -13.76
C ASN A 283 7.69 -9.07 -14.65
N ALA A 284 7.15 -8.45 -15.68
CA ALA A 284 6.05 -8.98 -16.47
C ALA A 284 6.48 -9.44 -17.87
N TYR A 285 5.81 -10.51 -18.30
CA TYR A 285 5.94 -11.13 -19.61
C TYR A 285 4.54 -11.48 -20.10
N THR A 286 4.36 -11.65 -21.41
CA THR A 286 3.18 -12.37 -21.87
C THR A 286 3.31 -13.84 -21.48
N ILE A 287 2.19 -14.52 -21.26
CA ILE A 287 2.22 -15.96 -21.00
C ILE A 287 2.86 -16.71 -22.18
N HIS A 288 2.59 -16.27 -23.42
CA HIS A 288 3.18 -16.86 -24.61
C HIS A 288 4.70 -16.68 -24.67
N GLU A 289 5.26 -15.54 -24.26
CA GLU A 289 6.71 -15.34 -24.13
C GLU A 289 7.33 -16.35 -23.15
N LEU A 290 6.70 -16.52 -21.97
CA LEU A 290 7.16 -17.50 -20.99
C LEU A 290 7.12 -18.92 -21.53
N GLN A 291 6.04 -19.28 -22.22
CA GLN A 291 5.88 -20.62 -22.82
C GLN A 291 6.91 -20.89 -23.94
N ALA A 292 7.31 -19.85 -24.68
CA ALA A 292 8.26 -19.99 -25.78
C ALA A 292 9.71 -20.27 -25.33
N ASP A 293 10.10 -19.75 -24.16
CA ASP A 293 11.47 -19.90 -23.63
C ASP A 293 11.49 -19.92 -22.11
N PRO A 294 10.84 -20.93 -21.49
CA PRO A 294 10.60 -20.92 -20.06
C PRO A 294 11.88 -21.02 -19.22
N GLU A 295 12.84 -21.85 -19.62
CA GLU A 295 14.07 -22.02 -18.85
C GLU A 295 14.91 -20.77 -18.80
N ARG A 296 15.07 -20.07 -19.92
CA ARG A 296 15.85 -18.82 -19.95
C ARG A 296 15.21 -17.75 -19.07
N ILE A 297 13.91 -17.53 -19.22
CA ILE A 297 13.18 -16.49 -18.47
C ILE A 297 13.23 -16.79 -16.98
N LEU A 298 12.94 -18.02 -16.56
CA LEU A 298 12.93 -18.37 -15.14
C LEU A 298 14.35 -18.35 -14.53
N ARG A 299 15.38 -18.67 -15.31
CA ARG A 299 16.76 -18.56 -14.90
C ARG A 299 17.19 -17.11 -14.67
N GLU A 300 16.75 -16.19 -15.53
CA GLU A 300 16.98 -14.75 -15.34
C GLU A 300 16.34 -14.24 -14.04
N VAL A 301 15.14 -14.70 -13.72
CA VAL A 301 14.46 -14.36 -12.45
C VAL A 301 15.27 -14.87 -11.25
N GLU A 302 15.78 -16.10 -11.31
CA GLU A 302 16.63 -16.68 -10.26
C GLU A 302 17.93 -15.87 -10.08
N GLU A 303 18.58 -15.48 -11.18
CA GLU A 303 19.82 -14.69 -11.15
C GLU A 303 19.60 -13.31 -10.54
N ASP A 304 18.52 -12.62 -10.93
CA ASP A 304 18.16 -11.31 -10.36
C ASP A 304 17.86 -11.42 -8.87
N ALA A 305 17.18 -12.49 -8.46
CA ALA A 305 16.93 -12.76 -7.05
C ALA A 305 18.22 -13.00 -6.26
N ARG A 306 19.19 -13.74 -6.81
CA ARG A 306 20.49 -13.95 -6.17
C ARG A 306 21.27 -12.65 -6.03
N LYS A 307 21.27 -11.80 -7.06
CA LYS A 307 21.91 -10.47 -7.00
C LYS A 307 21.28 -9.63 -5.90
N ARG A 308 19.96 -9.70 -5.74
CA ARG A 308 19.20 -8.89 -4.80
C ARG A 308 19.29 -9.39 -3.37
N PHE A 309 19.21 -10.70 -3.15
CA PHE A 309 19.09 -11.31 -1.82
C PHE A 309 20.37 -12.04 -1.37
N GLY A 310 21.36 -12.18 -2.24
CA GLY A 310 22.57 -12.94 -1.98
C GLY A 310 22.36 -14.46 -1.90
N ASP A 311 23.36 -15.19 -1.44
CA ASP A 311 23.33 -16.65 -1.34
C ASP A 311 22.47 -17.17 -0.18
N LYS A 312 21.84 -16.30 0.57
CA LYS A 312 20.98 -16.65 1.70
C LYS A 312 19.65 -17.27 1.28
N ILE A 313 19.26 -17.11 0.01
CA ILE A 313 18.00 -17.60 -0.54
C ILE A 313 18.30 -18.60 -1.66
N SER A 314 17.79 -19.81 -1.51
CA SER A 314 17.80 -20.81 -2.58
C SER A 314 16.47 -20.76 -3.33
N ILE A 315 16.49 -20.20 -4.54
CA ILE A 315 15.32 -20.12 -5.41
C ILE A 315 15.49 -21.14 -6.53
N ASP A 316 14.49 -21.98 -6.71
CA ASP A 316 14.42 -22.93 -7.79
C ASP A 316 13.09 -22.78 -8.56
N LEU A 317 13.13 -21.95 -9.61
CA LEU A 317 12.03 -21.78 -10.55
C LEU A 317 12.18 -22.67 -11.77
N VAL A 318 13.42 -22.97 -12.19
CA VAL A 318 13.68 -23.79 -13.39
C VAL A 318 13.16 -25.21 -13.21
N SER A 319 13.13 -25.74 -11.98
CA SER A 319 12.51 -27.04 -11.69
C SER A 319 11.00 -27.12 -11.97
N LYS A 320 10.34 -25.95 -12.11
CA LYS A 320 8.92 -25.89 -12.49
C LYS A 320 8.70 -26.17 -13.97
N VAL A 321 9.76 -26.24 -14.76
CA VAL A 321 9.70 -26.62 -16.17
C VAL A 321 9.82 -28.12 -16.30
N LYS A 322 8.80 -28.77 -16.85
CA LYS A 322 8.74 -30.20 -17.15
C LYS A 322 8.24 -30.37 -18.57
N ASP A 323 9.02 -31.09 -19.38
CA ASP A 323 8.70 -31.30 -20.80
C ASP A 323 8.40 -30.01 -21.57
N GLY A 324 9.17 -28.94 -21.28
CA GLY A 324 9.05 -27.63 -21.91
C GLY A 324 7.85 -26.81 -21.44
N LYS A 325 7.13 -27.26 -20.42
CA LYS A 325 5.95 -26.57 -19.88
C LYS A 325 6.20 -26.10 -18.43
N VAL A 326 5.67 -24.94 -18.06
CA VAL A 326 5.78 -24.41 -16.69
C VAL A 326 4.57 -24.86 -15.87
N TYR A 327 4.84 -25.46 -14.72
CA TYR A 327 3.81 -25.94 -13.78
C TYR A 327 3.74 -25.01 -12.56
N ALA A 328 2.55 -24.49 -12.28
CA ALA A 328 2.24 -23.84 -11.01
C ALA A 328 1.83 -24.89 -9.96
N ASP A 329 2.07 -24.56 -8.69
CA ASP A 329 1.69 -25.43 -7.57
C ASP A 329 0.37 -25.00 -6.93
N GLN A 330 0.01 -23.71 -7.05
CA GLN A 330 -1.17 -23.15 -6.41
C GLN A 330 -1.75 -22.00 -7.25
N GLY A 331 -3.08 -21.92 -7.30
CA GLY A 331 -3.80 -20.78 -7.85
C GLY A 331 -4.66 -20.09 -6.79
N ILE A 332 -4.72 -18.76 -6.83
CA ILE A 332 -5.55 -17.96 -5.90
C ILE A 332 -6.21 -16.83 -6.67
N ILE A 333 -7.52 -16.70 -6.48
CA ILE A 333 -8.33 -15.58 -6.97
C ILE A 333 -8.90 -14.88 -5.74
N ALA A 334 -8.35 -13.70 -5.39
CA ALA A 334 -8.67 -13.08 -4.10
C ALA A 334 -8.57 -11.56 -4.10
N GLY A 335 -9.12 -10.97 -3.06
CA GLY A 335 -9.00 -9.56 -2.74
C GLY A 335 -9.85 -8.65 -3.62
N CYS A 336 -9.61 -7.37 -3.44
CA CYS A 336 -10.35 -6.31 -4.16
C CYS A 336 -10.05 -6.25 -5.66
N SER A 337 -8.98 -6.89 -6.13
CA SER A 337 -8.64 -7.02 -7.55
C SER A 337 -9.20 -8.30 -8.16
N GLY A 338 -9.09 -9.43 -7.45
CA GLY A 338 -9.38 -10.75 -7.98
C GLY A 338 -10.79 -11.26 -7.72
N GLY A 339 -11.34 -11.00 -6.52
CA GLY A 339 -12.59 -11.59 -6.05
C GLY A 339 -13.88 -10.94 -6.57
N THR A 340 -13.86 -10.27 -7.71
CA THR A 340 -15.02 -9.64 -8.32
C THR A 340 -16.03 -10.68 -8.82
N TYR A 341 -17.29 -10.29 -8.89
CA TYR A 341 -18.34 -11.14 -9.46
C TYR A 341 -17.97 -11.60 -10.87
N ASP A 342 -17.54 -10.68 -11.75
CA ASP A 342 -17.22 -11.01 -13.13
C ASP A 342 -16.02 -11.96 -13.25
N ASN A 343 -14.98 -11.77 -12.44
CA ASN A 343 -13.84 -12.68 -12.42
C ASN A 343 -14.24 -14.10 -11.98
N LEU A 344 -15.08 -14.21 -10.96
CA LEU A 344 -15.58 -15.51 -10.48
C LEU A 344 -16.48 -16.17 -11.51
N ALA A 345 -17.34 -15.42 -12.20
CA ALA A 345 -18.19 -15.91 -13.26
C ALA A 345 -17.37 -16.44 -14.45
N GLU A 346 -16.34 -15.70 -14.86
CA GLU A 346 -15.43 -16.12 -15.93
C GLU A 346 -14.66 -17.38 -15.53
N ALA A 347 -14.11 -17.43 -14.33
CA ALA A 347 -13.38 -18.60 -13.81
C ALA A 347 -14.29 -19.82 -13.74
N ALA A 348 -15.53 -19.68 -13.26
CA ALA A 348 -16.52 -20.76 -13.22
C ALA A 348 -16.86 -21.25 -14.63
N SER A 349 -17.00 -20.36 -15.60
CA SER A 349 -17.29 -20.69 -16.99
C SER A 349 -16.18 -21.52 -17.62
N ILE A 350 -14.91 -21.17 -17.34
CA ILE A 350 -13.73 -21.90 -17.81
C ILE A 350 -13.65 -23.29 -17.15
N LEU A 351 -13.98 -23.38 -15.87
CA LEU A 351 -13.90 -24.60 -15.07
C LEU A 351 -15.15 -25.48 -15.15
N LYS A 352 -16.21 -25.02 -15.80
CA LYS A 352 -17.43 -25.79 -15.96
C LYS A 352 -17.15 -27.13 -16.64
N ASP A 353 -17.63 -28.21 -16.02
CA ASP A 353 -17.40 -29.58 -16.47
C ASP A 353 -15.91 -30.00 -16.54
N GLN A 354 -15.03 -29.25 -15.86
CA GLN A 354 -13.62 -29.53 -15.73
C GLN A 354 -13.30 -29.97 -14.29
N SER A 355 -12.08 -30.42 -14.07
CA SER A 355 -11.53 -30.76 -12.76
C SER A 355 -10.14 -30.16 -12.60
N VAL A 356 -9.86 -29.60 -11.44
CA VAL A 356 -8.49 -29.17 -11.08
C VAL A 356 -7.58 -30.34 -10.76
N GLY A 357 -8.13 -31.56 -10.73
CA GLY A 357 -7.38 -32.78 -10.45
C GLY A 357 -7.18 -33.02 -8.95
N ASN A 358 -6.40 -34.07 -8.66
CA ASN A 358 -6.10 -34.52 -7.30
C ASN A 358 -4.58 -34.70 -7.07
N ASP A 359 -3.79 -33.99 -7.85
CA ASP A 359 -2.33 -33.96 -7.74
C ASP A 359 -1.90 -32.73 -6.89
N TYR A 360 -0.70 -32.25 -7.06
CA TYR A 360 -0.13 -31.19 -6.23
C TYR A 360 -0.77 -29.81 -6.41
N PHE A 361 -1.39 -29.53 -7.57
CA PHE A 361 -2.01 -28.23 -7.82
C PHE A 361 -3.30 -28.04 -7.00
N THR A 362 -3.43 -26.90 -6.35
CA THR A 362 -4.64 -26.50 -5.63
C THR A 362 -5.06 -25.09 -6.01
N ILE A 363 -6.34 -24.77 -5.84
CA ILE A 363 -6.87 -23.44 -6.13
C ILE A 363 -7.91 -23.00 -5.10
N SER A 364 -7.81 -21.75 -4.65
CA SER A 364 -8.78 -21.09 -3.77
C SER A 364 -9.34 -19.83 -4.41
N ALA A 365 -10.61 -19.53 -4.10
CA ALA A 365 -11.28 -18.31 -4.52
C ALA A 365 -11.95 -17.61 -3.32
N TYR A 366 -11.84 -16.28 -3.28
CA TYR A 366 -12.37 -15.43 -2.23
C TYR A 366 -13.28 -14.36 -2.86
N PRO A 367 -14.62 -14.51 -2.83
CA PRO A 367 -15.49 -13.40 -3.19
C PRO A 367 -15.17 -12.17 -2.34
N GLN A 368 -15.11 -11.00 -2.95
CA GLN A 368 -14.60 -9.78 -2.28
C GLN A 368 -15.56 -9.19 -1.25
N SER A 369 -16.82 -9.64 -1.22
CA SER A 369 -17.80 -9.24 -0.22
C SER A 369 -18.88 -10.31 -0.06
N THR A 370 -19.63 -10.25 1.04
CA THR A 370 -20.78 -11.14 1.23
C THR A 370 -21.86 -10.92 0.18
N PRO A 371 -22.22 -9.68 -0.24
CA PRO A 371 -23.13 -9.50 -1.38
C PRO A 371 -22.67 -10.19 -2.65
N VAL A 372 -21.38 -10.13 -2.99
CA VAL A 372 -20.81 -10.86 -4.13
C VAL A 372 -20.89 -12.37 -3.91
N TYR A 373 -20.56 -12.85 -2.72
CA TYR A 373 -20.65 -14.28 -2.38
C TYR A 373 -22.08 -14.81 -2.51
N MET A 374 -23.05 -14.04 -2.00
CA MET A 374 -24.48 -14.40 -2.12
C MET A 374 -24.91 -14.47 -3.58
N ALA A 375 -24.51 -13.50 -4.40
CA ALA A 375 -24.84 -13.49 -5.84
C ALA A 375 -24.21 -14.70 -6.56
N THR A 376 -22.94 -15.00 -6.31
CA THR A 376 -22.28 -16.18 -6.90
C THR A 376 -22.94 -17.49 -6.48
N THR A 377 -23.48 -17.54 -5.27
CA THR A 377 -24.22 -18.72 -4.76
C THR A 377 -25.58 -18.84 -5.46
N ARG A 378 -26.33 -17.75 -5.55
CA ARG A 378 -27.65 -17.74 -6.23
C ARG A 378 -27.55 -18.08 -7.72
N ASP A 379 -26.51 -17.60 -8.38
CA ASP A 379 -26.38 -17.70 -9.83
C ASP A 379 -25.64 -18.97 -10.29
N GLY A 380 -25.33 -19.89 -9.35
CA GLY A 380 -24.72 -21.18 -9.64
C GLY A 380 -23.19 -21.13 -9.83
N ILE A 381 -22.58 -19.96 -9.79
CA ILE A 381 -21.12 -19.76 -9.98
C ILE A 381 -20.35 -20.49 -8.89
N ALA A 382 -20.75 -20.35 -7.62
CA ALA A 382 -20.12 -21.03 -6.51
C ALA A 382 -20.17 -22.54 -6.64
N THR A 383 -21.32 -23.09 -7.06
CA THR A 383 -21.51 -24.53 -7.27
C THR A 383 -20.57 -25.04 -8.37
N GLU A 384 -20.49 -24.36 -9.50
CA GLU A 384 -19.59 -24.74 -10.61
C GLU A 384 -18.12 -24.75 -10.18
N LEU A 385 -17.70 -23.75 -9.41
CA LEU A 385 -16.34 -23.69 -8.87
C LEU A 385 -16.05 -24.85 -7.90
N LEU A 386 -16.98 -25.13 -6.97
CA LEU A 386 -16.86 -26.22 -6.01
C LEU A 386 -16.80 -27.58 -6.69
N GLU A 387 -17.64 -27.83 -7.69
CA GLU A 387 -17.66 -29.07 -8.46
C GLU A 387 -16.33 -29.30 -9.19
N ALA A 388 -15.69 -28.24 -9.66
CA ALA A 388 -14.37 -28.34 -10.31
C ALA A 388 -13.23 -28.61 -9.31
N GLY A 389 -13.46 -28.39 -8.01
CA GLY A 389 -12.45 -28.59 -6.95
C GLY A 389 -11.83 -27.33 -6.41
N VAL A 390 -12.42 -26.15 -6.68
CA VAL A 390 -12.00 -24.87 -6.10
C VAL A 390 -12.47 -24.78 -4.66
N VAL A 391 -11.60 -24.36 -3.74
CA VAL A 391 -11.98 -24.05 -2.36
C VAL A 391 -12.46 -22.61 -2.30
N ILE A 392 -13.70 -22.40 -1.88
CA ILE A 392 -14.25 -21.04 -1.73
C ILE A 392 -14.22 -20.64 -0.26
N LYS A 393 -13.69 -19.45 0.01
CA LYS A 393 -13.58 -18.88 1.35
C LYS A 393 -14.27 -17.51 1.40
N PRO A 394 -14.72 -17.05 2.59
CA PRO A 394 -15.36 -15.74 2.71
C PRO A 394 -14.39 -14.60 2.43
N ALA A 395 -14.92 -13.37 2.30
CA ALA A 395 -14.13 -12.18 2.03
C ALA A 395 -12.99 -12.01 3.04
N PHE A 396 -11.78 -11.96 2.53
CA PHE A 396 -10.55 -11.84 3.32
C PHE A 396 -9.40 -11.40 2.43
N CYS A 397 -8.64 -10.41 2.87
CA CYS A 397 -7.47 -9.91 2.14
C CYS A 397 -6.22 -10.79 2.30
N GLY A 398 -6.26 -11.80 3.16
CA GLY A 398 -5.10 -12.62 3.56
C GLY A 398 -4.09 -12.93 2.46
N PRO A 399 -4.47 -13.58 1.37
CA PRO A 399 -3.52 -13.90 0.30
C PRO A 399 -2.88 -12.68 -0.39
N CYS A 400 -3.52 -11.50 -0.34
CA CYS A 400 -2.95 -10.28 -0.92
C CYS A 400 -1.77 -9.74 -0.10
N PHE A 401 -1.74 -9.97 1.21
CA PHE A 401 -0.67 -9.45 2.09
C PHE A 401 0.14 -10.54 2.78
N GLY A 402 -0.06 -11.79 2.40
CA GLY A 402 0.75 -12.91 2.86
C GLY A 402 0.26 -13.60 4.14
N ALA A 403 -1.02 -13.49 4.46
CA ALA A 403 -1.66 -14.22 5.56
C ALA A 403 -2.75 -15.15 5.01
N GLY A 404 -2.53 -16.44 5.06
CA GLY A 404 -3.44 -17.46 4.53
C GLY A 404 -3.10 -17.92 3.12
N ASP A 405 -3.40 -19.17 2.85
CA ASP A 405 -3.09 -19.86 1.58
C ASP A 405 -1.61 -19.77 1.17
N VAL A 406 -0.71 -19.86 2.14
CA VAL A 406 0.72 -19.89 1.87
C VAL A 406 1.07 -21.20 1.16
N PRO A 407 1.80 -21.16 0.02
CA PRO A 407 2.21 -22.37 -0.68
C PRO A 407 3.27 -23.14 0.09
N ALA A 408 3.51 -24.38 -0.30
CA ALA A 408 4.65 -25.12 0.20
C ALA A 408 5.97 -24.43 -0.14
N ASN A 409 7.05 -24.79 0.58
CA ASN A 409 8.38 -24.22 0.33
C ASN A 409 8.78 -24.34 -1.13
N ASN A 410 9.27 -23.28 -1.71
CA ASN A 410 9.60 -23.15 -3.14
C ASN A 410 8.40 -23.40 -4.07
N GLY A 411 7.18 -23.35 -3.57
CA GLY A 411 5.97 -23.46 -4.38
C GLY A 411 5.73 -22.21 -5.23
N LEU A 412 5.38 -22.40 -6.50
CA LEU A 412 4.95 -21.34 -7.40
C LEU A 412 3.45 -21.14 -7.28
N SER A 413 3.04 -20.02 -6.69
CA SER A 413 1.64 -19.62 -6.55
C SER A 413 1.30 -18.57 -7.59
N ILE A 414 0.32 -18.84 -8.44
CA ILE A 414 -0.20 -17.87 -9.40
C ILE A 414 -1.46 -17.21 -8.82
N ARG A 415 -1.47 -15.89 -8.74
CA ARG A 415 -2.49 -15.14 -8.01
C ARG A 415 -3.07 -13.98 -8.80
N HIS A 416 -4.37 -13.87 -8.76
CA HIS A 416 -5.04 -12.61 -9.06
C HIS A 416 -5.23 -11.84 -7.74
N THR A 417 -4.14 -11.26 -7.31
CA THR A 417 -4.00 -10.37 -6.15
C THR A 417 -3.15 -9.17 -6.58
N THR A 418 -2.83 -8.27 -5.67
CA THR A 418 -2.21 -6.99 -6.06
C THR A 418 -0.69 -7.02 -6.11
N ARG A 419 -0.02 -7.90 -5.35
CA ARG A 419 1.43 -7.87 -5.17
C ARG A 419 2.06 -9.26 -5.08
N ASN A 420 3.33 -9.33 -5.50
CA ASN A 420 4.16 -10.53 -5.43
C ASN A 420 5.56 -10.23 -4.86
N PHE A 421 5.64 -9.34 -3.89
CA PHE A 421 6.89 -8.96 -3.25
C PHE A 421 7.53 -10.14 -2.51
N PRO A 422 8.88 -10.13 -2.32
CA PRO A 422 9.59 -11.23 -1.66
C PRO A 422 9.21 -11.38 -0.19
N ASN A 423 9.18 -12.63 0.28
CA ASN A 423 8.94 -12.99 1.69
C ASN A 423 7.60 -12.52 2.27
N ARG A 424 6.68 -12.13 1.41
CA ARG A 424 5.40 -11.57 1.81
C ARG A 424 4.53 -12.57 2.58
N GLU A 425 4.61 -13.84 2.24
CA GLU A 425 3.89 -14.95 2.89
C GLU A 425 4.50 -15.40 4.23
N GLY A 426 5.34 -14.58 4.84
CA GLY A 426 5.99 -14.94 6.09
C GLY A 426 7.12 -15.97 5.95
N SER A 427 7.54 -16.29 4.73
CA SER A 427 8.67 -17.20 4.49
C SER A 427 9.95 -16.65 5.11
N LYS A 428 10.75 -17.55 5.69
CA LYS A 428 11.96 -17.22 6.44
C LYS A 428 13.20 -17.76 5.73
N PRO A 429 13.86 -16.94 4.89
CA PRO A 429 15.04 -17.41 4.12
C PRO A 429 16.14 -17.99 4.99
N GLY A 430 16.38 -17.42 6.18
CA GLY A 430 17.34 -17.96 7.15
C GLY A 430 17.01 -19.35 7.70
N GLN A 431 15.80 -19.84 7.45
CA GLN A 431 15.35 -21.20 7.77
C GLN A 431 15.11 -22.05 6.51
N GLY A 432 15.63 -21.62 5.37
CA GLY A 432 15.48 -22.30 4.09
C GLY A 432 14.10 -22.20 3.46
N GLN A 433 13.28 -21.21 3.86
CA GLN A 433 11.92 -21.03 3.35
C GLN A 433 11.88 -19.95 2.26
N ILE A 434 11.19 -20.23 1.18
CA ILE A 434 10.87 -19.27 0.12
C ILE A 434 9.49 -19.57 -0.47
N SER A 435 8.69 -18.51 -0.68
CA SER A 435 7.44 -18.54 -1.43
C SER A 435 7.61 -17.75 -2.72
N LEU A 436 7.17 -18.32 -3.82
CA LEU A 436 7.29 -17.73 -5.15
C LEU A 436 5.90 -17.37 -5.66
N VAL A 437 5.60 -16.08 -5.73
CA VAL A 437 4.30 -15.60 -6.19
C VAL A 437 4.43 -14.93 -7.55
N ALA A 438 3.61 -15.35 -8.51
CA ALA A 438 3.42 -14.71 -9.79
C ALA A 438 1.99 -14.16 -9.87
N LEU A 439 1.82 -13.02 -10.52
CA LEU A 439 0.48 -12.43 -10.74
C LEU A 439 -0.05 -12.82 -12.11
N MET A 440 -1.29 -13.26 -12.14
CA MET A 440 -2.02 -13.59 -13.37
C MET A 440 -3.49 -13.21 -13.23
N ASP A 441 -4.15 -13.00 -14.36
CA ASP A 441 -5.61 -12.79 -14.38
C ASP A 441 -6.36 -14.07 -13.97
N ALA A 442 -7.50 -13.90 -13.31
CA ALA A 442 -8.36 -15.00 -12.86
C ALA A 442 -8.74 -15.96 -13.98
N ARG A 443 -8.93 -15.46 -15.20
CA ARG A 443 -9.25 -16.29 -16.37
C ARG A 443 -8.12 -17.24 -16.73
N SER A 444 -6.90 -16.75 -16.79
CA SER A 444 -5.71 -17.57 -17.05
C SER A 444 -5.35 -18.49 -15.88
N ILE A 445 -5.64 -18.09 -14.64
CA ILE A 445 -5.53 -18.98 -13.48
C ILE A 445 -6.51 -20.16 -13.60
N ALA A 446 -7.76 -19.89 -13.97
CA ALA A 446 -8.76 -20.94 -14.20
C ALA A 446 -8.36 -21.86 -15.36
N ALA A 447 -7.85 -21.31 -16.46
CA ALA A 447 -7.33 -22.10 -17.58
C ALA A 447 -6.14 -23.00 -17.17
N THR A 448 -5.26 -22.49 -16.35
CA THR A 448 -4.14 -23.24 -15.76
C THR A 448 -4.65 -24.35 -14.84
N ALA A 449 -5.63 -24.09 -14.00
CA ALA A 449 -6.28 -25.07 -13.14
C ALA A 449 -6.93 -26.20 -13.95
N ALA A 450 -7.65 -25.86 -15.02
CA ALA A 450 -8.25 -26.83 -15.93
C ALA A 450 -7.21 -27.70 -16.67
N ASN A 451 -5.99 -27.22 -16.79
CA ASN A 451 -4.86 -27.90 -17.44
C ASN A 451 -3.87 -28.52 -16.42
N GLY A 452 -4.34 -28.91 -15.25
CA GLY A 452 -3.55 -29.63 -14.24
C GLY A 452 -2.38 -28.83 -13.66
N GLY A 453 -2.44 -27.50 -13.68
CA GLY A 453 -1.37 -26.62 -13.19
C GLY A 453 -0.39 -26.14 -14.26
N VAL A 454 -0.53 -26.58 -15.50
CA VAL A 454 0.27 -26.07 -16.63
C VAL A 454 -0.15 -24.63 -16.93
N ILE A 455 0.77 -23.69 -16.82
CA ILE A 455 0.49 -22.27 -17.08
C ILE A 455 -0.06 -22.09 -18.48
N THR A 456 -1.27 -21.58 -18.57
CA THR A 456 -2.08 -21.49 -19.78
C THR A 456 -2.73 -20.12 -19.89
N ALA A 457 -2.67 -19.52 -21.08
CA ALA A 457 -3.39 -18.30 -21.36
C ALA A 457 -4.87 -18.60 -21.63
N ALA A 458 -5.78 -17.87 -21.00
CA ALA A 458 -7.22 -18.05 -21.25
C ALA A 458 -7.64 -17.73 -22.68
N THR A 459 -6.83 -16.97 -23.41
CA THR A 459 -7.02 -16.71 -24.85
C THR A 459 -6.83 -17.94 -25.73
N ASP A 460 -6.18 -18.98 -25.23
CA ASP A 460 -5.90 -20.22 -25.97
C ASP A 460 -6.97 -21.30 -25.79
N ILE A 461 -8.00 -21.01 -25.01
CA ILE A 461 -9.09 -21.96 -24.74
C ILE A 461 -10.43 -21.38 -25.19
N GLU A 462 -11.36 -22.30 -25.53
CA GLU A 462 -12.73 -21.95 -25.85
C GLU A 462 -13.62 -22.11 -24.61
N TYR A 463 -14.41 -21.08 -24.31
CA TYR A 463 -15.40 -21.10 -23.23
C TYR A 463 -16.48 -20.07 -23.47
N THR A 464 -17.62 -20.21 -22.80
CA THR A 464 -18.71 -19.25 -22.87
C THR A 464 -19.20 -18.90 -21.47
N ASN A 465 -19.20 -17.61 -21.13
CA ASN A 465 -19.79 -17.12 -19.92
C ASN A 465 -21.27 -16.77 -20.16
N ALA A 466 -22.16 -17.61 -19.64
CA ALA A 466 -23.61 -17.47 -19.74
C ALA A 466 -24.26 -17.09 -18.41
N HIS A 467 -23.47 -16.66 -17.42
CA HIS A 467 -24.01 -16.26 -16.12
C HIS A 467 -24.79 -14.95 -16.20
N LYS A 468 -25.74 -14.79 -15.28
CA LYS A 468 -26.52 -13.57 -15.13
C LYS A 468 -25.62 -12.38 -14.75
N PRO A 469 -26.00 -11.14 -15.12
CA PRO A 469 -25.36 -9.96 -14.58
C PRO A 469 -25.47 -9.88 -13.05
N TYR A 470 -24.50 -9.22 -12.43
CA TYR A 470 -24.48 -9.04 -10.97
C TYR A 470 -25.71 -8.28 -10.47
N GLU A 471 -26.34 -8.83 -9.46
CA GLU A 471 -27.42 -8.19 -8.70
C GLU A 471 -26.99 -7.98 -7.25
N TYR A 472 -27.01 -6.73 -6.80
CA TYR A 472 -26.63 -6.34 -5.46
C TYR A 472 -27.77 -6.48 -4.46
N ASP A 473 -27.49 -7.09 -3.31
CA ASP A 473 -28.42 -7.21 -2.18
C ASP A 473 -27.76 -6.65 -0.90
N PRO A 474 -28.24 -5.50 -0.38
CA PRO A 474 -27.66 -4.85 0.79
C PRO A 474 -28.03 -5.48 2.13
N LYS A 475 -28.93 -6.45 2.18
CA LYS A 475 -29.50 -6.98 3.44
C LYS A 475 -28.48 -7.36 4.49
N ILE A 476 -27.34 -7.94 4.10
CA ILE A 476 -26.32 -8.34 5.06
C ILE A 476 -25.69 -7.13 5.75
N TYR A 477 -25.50 -6.04 5.02
CA TYR A 477 -24.97 -4.82 5.59
C TYR A 477 -25.96 -4.15 6.53
N GLU A 478 -27.24 -4.12 6.17
CA GLU A 478 -28.32 -3.61 7.04
C GLU A 478 -28.39 -4.36 8.37
N ARG A 479 -28.07 -5.67 8.36
CA ARG A 479 -28.11 -6.52 9.53
C ARG A 479 -26.84 -6.54 10.36
N ARG A 480 -25.67 -6.35 9.74
CA ARG A 480 -24.38 -6.64 10.39
C ARG A 480 -23.48 -5.43 10.53
N VAL A 481 -23.61 -4.41 9.70
CA VAL A 481 -22.75 -3.22 9.77
C VAL A 481 -23.33 -2.23 10.77
N PHE A 482 -22.49 -1.78 11.71
CA PHE A 482 -22.86 -0.72 12.64
C PHE A 482 -22.68 0.64 11.97
N GLN A 483 -23.78 1.38 11.80
CA GLN A 483 -23.84 2.71 11.21
C GLN A 483 -23.91 3.77 12.31
N GLY A 484 -22.73 4.24 12.75
CA GLY A 484 -22.62 5.15 13.87
C GLY A 484 -22.39 6.62 13.51
N PHE A 485 -22.26 6.96 12.23
CA PHE A 485 -21.99 8.35 11.85
C PHE A 485 -23.13 9.29 12.31
N HIS A 486 -22.79 10.38 12.98
CA HIS A 486 -23.72 11.29 13.68
C HIS A 486 -24.51 10.68 14.85
N LYS A 487 -24.06 9.51 15.33
CA LYS A 487 -24.67 8.82 16.48
C LYS A 487 -23.64 8.51 17.57
N GLU A 488 -22.67 9.40 17.73
CA GLU A 488 -21.62 9.25 18.72
C GLU A 488 -22.19 9.16 20.14
N ASN A 489 -21.63 8.27 20.95
CA ASN A 489 -21.88 8.14 22.37
C ASN A 489 -20.56 8.28 23.12
N LEU A 490 -20.23 9.49 23.56
CA LEU A 490 -18.95 9.79 24.19
C LEU A 490 -18.77 9.08 25.54
N ASP A 491 -19.85 8.56 26.14
CA ASP A 491 -19.81 7.79 27.38
C ASP A 491 -19.51 6.30 27.15
N GLU A 492 -19.49 5.85 25.90
CA GLU A 492 -19.09 4.46 25.59
C GLU A 492 -17.65 4.21 26.02
N GLU A 493 -17.43 3.10 26.72
CA GLU A 493 -16.09 2.70 27.13
C GLU A 493 -15.36 2.00 25.97
N LEU A 494 -14.12 2.41 25.71
CA LEU A 494 -13.25 1.68 24.78
C LEU A 494 -12.82 0.36 25.39
N ARG A 495 -12.94 -0.69 24.60
CA ARG A 495 -12.61 -2.06 25.05
C ARG A 495 -11.23 -2.47 24.54
N TYR A 496 -10.27 -2.49 25.44
CA TYR A 496 -8.89 -2.85 25.16
C TYR A 496 -8.64 -4.34 25.40
N GLY A 497 -7.96 -4.98 24.46
CA GLY A 497 -7.36 -6.28 24.70
C GLY A 497 -5.93 -6.14 25.25
N PRO A 498 -5.35 -7.23 25.78
CA PRO A 498 -4.01 -7.21 26.39
C PRO A 498 -2.89 -6.79 25.42
N ASN A 499 -3.08 -7.02 24.11
CA ASN A 499 -2.10 -6.68 23.09
C ASN A 499 -2.17 -5.22 22.64
N ILE A 500 -3.23 -4.49 22.92
CA ILE A 500 -3.37 -3.08 22.54
C ILE A 500 -2.58 -2.23 23.52
N LYS A 501 -1.52 -1.55 23.03
CA LYS A 501 -0.60 -0.76 23.85
C LYS A 501 -0.53 0.68 23.36
N ASP A 502 -0.25 1.57 24.31
CA ASP A 502 0.01 2.97 24.01
C ASP A 502 1.36 3.17 23.34
N TRP A 503 1.50 4.32 22.68
CA TRP A 503 2.77 4.75 22.10
C TRP A 503 3.77 5.10 23.18
N PRO A 504 5.07 4.75 23.02
CA PRO A 504 6.11 5.21 23.91
C PRO A 504 6.32 6.71 23.75
N LYS A 505 6.98 7.32 24.75
CA LYS A 505 7.32 8.74 24.71
C LYS A 505 8.23 9.04 23.51
N MET A 506 7.90 10.11 22.77
CA MET A 506 8.68 10.65 21.66
C MET A 506 9.29 11.99 22.07
N TYR A 507 10.49 12.30 21.57
CA TYR A 507 11.25 13.48 21.96
C TYR A 507 11.36 14.46 20.81
N PRO A 508 11.28 15.78 21.09
CA PRO A 508 11.57 16.82 20.10
C PRO A 508 13.02 16.74 19.60
N ILE A 509 13.24 17.23 18.38
CA ILE A 509 14.59 17.42 17.85
C ILE A 509 15.31 18.50 18.64
N GLN A 510 16.55 18.24 19.07
CA GLN A 510 17.42 19.24 19.67
C GLN A 510 18.12 20.08 18.58
N GLU A 511 18.94 21.04 18.97
CA GLU A 511 19.64 21.94 18.05
C GLU A 511 20.41 21.21 16.96
N ASN A 512 21.19 20.20 17.36
CA ASN A 512 21.95 19.34 16.47
C ASN A 512 21.43 17.91 16.50
N MET A 513 21.81 17.12 15.50
CA MET A 513 21.45 15.73 15.39
C MET A 513 22.71 14.88 15.09
N LEU A 514 22.92 13.86 15.90
CA LEU A 514 23.89 12.81 15.63
C LEU A 514 23.13 11.53 15.26
N LEU A 515 23.43 10.96 14.12
CA LEU A 515 22.86 9.72 13.65
C LEU A 515 23.92 8.62 13.62
N GLU A 516 23.58 7.43 14.09
CA GLU A 516 24.39 6.25 13.84
C GLU A 516 23.68 5.39 12.79
N LEU A 517 24.38 5.02 11.72
CA LEU A 517 23.82 4.14 10.69
C LEU A 517 23.57 2.76 11.30
N ALA A 518 22.32 2.33 11.28
CA ALA A 518 21.90 1.03 11.79
C ALA A 518 21.57 0.03 10.69
N ALA A 519 21.29 0.52 9.48
CA ALA A 519 21.13 -0.29 8.28
C ALA A 519 21.55 0.50 7.04
N VAL A 520 22.24 -0.18 6.12
CA VAL A 520 22.64 0.37 4.82
C VAL A 520 22.24 -0.64 3.75
N ILE A 521 21.27 -0.25 2.89
CA ILE A 521 20.66 -1.13 1.90
C ILE A 521 20.90 -0.57 0.51
N HIS A 522 21.66 -1.27 -0.31
CA HIS A 522 22.01 -0.87 -1.68
C HIS A 522 21.11 -1.49 -2.75
N ASP A 523 20.09 -2.24 -2.37
CA ASP A 523 19.09 -2.77 -3.31
C ASP A 523 18.45 -1.61 -4.09
N PRO A 524 18.09 -1.81 -5.38
CA PRO A 524 17.46 -0.75 -6.18
C PRO A 524 16.21 -0.16 -5.56
N VAL A 525 15.40 -1.00 -4.89
CA VAL A 525 14.16 -0.61 -4.19
C VAL A 525 14.07 -1.39 -2.89
N THR A 526 13.66 -0.72 -1.81
CA THR A 526 13.31 -1.35 -0.54
C THR A 526 11.82 -1.14 -0.28
N THR A 527 11.08 -2.24 -0.18
CA THR A 527 9.64 -2.20 0.01
C THR A 527 9.24 -1.94 1.46
N THR A 528 8.03 -1.47 1.68
CA THR A 528 7.45 -1.35 3.03
C THR A 528 7.32 -2.72 3.71
N ASP A 529 7.15 -3.80 2.95
CA ASP A 529 7.14 -5.17 3.48
C ASP A 529 8.50 -5.64 3.99
N GLU A 530 9.60 -5.08 3.48
CA GLU A 530 10.95 -5.29 4.03
C GLU A 530 11.20 -4.42 5.27
N LEU A 531 10.71 -3.18 5.26
CA LEU A 531 10.82 -2.27 6.40
C LEU A 531 10.05 -2.78 7.61
N ILE A 532 8.86 -3.31 7.39
CA ILE A 532 8.07 -4.02 8.38
C ILE A 532 7.34 -5.21 7.73
N PRO A 533 7.74 -6.45 8.01
CA PRO A 533 7.17 -7.62 7.38
C PRO A 533 5.65 -7.73 7.56
N SER A 534 5.00 -8.33 6.58
CA SER A 534 3.59 -8.71 6.60
C SER A 534 3.39 -10.12 7.19
N GLY A 535 2.20 -10.67 7.02
CA GLY A 535 1.87 -12.03 7.42
C GLY A 535 1.82 -12.20 8.94
N GLU A 536 2.70 -13.00 9.48
CA GLU A 536 2.71 -13.34 10.92
C GLU A 536 2.80 -12.15 11.87
N THR A 537 3.36 -11.03 11.41
CA THR A 537 3.51 -9.81 12.24
C THR A 537 2.23 -8.99 12.30
N SER A 538 1.27 -9.25 11.42
CA SER A 538 0.03 -8.47 11.30
C SER A 538 -0.78 -8.45 12.60
N SER A 539 -0.72 -9.53 13.39
CA SER A 539 -1.40 -9.62 14.69
C SER A 539 -0.85 -8.66 15.75
N TYR A 540 0.34 -8.10 15.58
CA TYR A 540 0.96 -7.18 16.54
C TYR A 540 0.81 -5.71 16.17
N ARG A 541 0.01 -5.38 15.16
CA ARG A 541 -0.16 -4.00 14.66
C ARG A 541 -0.69 -3.02 15.70
N SER A 542 -1.37 -3.51 16.73
CA SER A 542 -1.88 -2.70 17.84
C SER A 542 -0.92 -2.60 19.04
N ASN A 543 0.29 -3.18 18.91
CA ASN A 543 1.33 -3.16 19.93
C ASN A 543 2.63 -2.61 19.34
N PRO A 544 2.85 -1.29 19.41
CA PRO A 544 4.00 -0.65 18.77
C PRO A 544 5.36 -1.21 19.21
N LEU A 545 5.50 -1.50 20.50
CA LEU A 545 6.75 -2.04 21.06
C LEU A 545 7.05 -3.45 20.51
N LYS A 546 6.03 -4.33 20.52
CA LYS A 546 6.19 -5.68 20.00
C LYS A 546 6.40 -5.70 18.51
N LEU A 547 5.64 -4.92 17.76
CA LEU A 547 5.75 -4.85 16.31
C LEU A 547 7.13 -4.34 15.88
N SER A 548 7.68 -3.34 16.57
CA SER A 548 8.98 -2.75 16.22
C SER A 548 10.13 -3.78 16.23
N GLU A 549 9.99 -4.85 17.00
CA GLU A 549 11.00 -5.93 17.04
C GLU A 549 11.14 -6.68 15.71
N PHE A 550 10.20 -6.52 14.78
CA PHE A 550 10.23 -7.12 13.45
C PHE A 550 10.73 -6.18 12.35
N ALA A 551 11.04 -4.92 12.69
CA ALA A 551 11.51 -3.94 11.70
C ALA A 551 12.79 -4.44 11.00
N LEU A 552 12.76 -4.48 9.65
CA LEU A 552 13.85 -4.98 8.80
C LEU A 552 14.32 -6.42 9.13
N SER A 553 13.57 -7.18 9.91
CA SER A 553 14.00 -8.49 10.42
C SER A 553 14.31 -9.50 9.32
N ARG A 554 13.70 -9.36 8.17
CA ARG A 554 13.91 -10.24 7.01
C ARG A 554 15.06 -9.79 6.11
N ARG A 555 15.43 -8.51 6.18
CA ARG A 555 16.44 -7.90 5.30
C ARG A 555 17.75 -7.57 6.02
N VAL A 556 17.65 -7.00 7.21
CA VAL A 556 18.79 -6.60 8.06
C VAL A 556 18.51 -7.05 9.49
N PRO A 557 18.72 -8.34 9.82
CA PRO A 557 18.38 -8.88 11.15
C PRO A 557 19.04 -8.14 12.32
N GLU A 558 20.18 -7.52 12.12
CA GLU A 558 20.95 -6.81 13.13
C GLU A 558 20.36 -5.43 13.47
N TYR A 559 19.47 -4.89 12.62
CA TYR A 559 18.93 -3.52 12.74
C TYR A 559 18.27 -3.27 14.09
N VAL A 560 17.41 -4.17 14.56
CA VAL A 560 16.65 -3.99 15.80
C VAL A 560 17.60 -3.93 17.00
N GLY A 561 18.56 -4.84 17.07
CA GLY A 561 19.55 -4.87 18.16
C GLY A 561 20.40 -3.61 18.20
N LEU A 562 20.89 -3.16 17.04
CA LEU A 562 21.68 -1.92 16.93
C LEU A 562 20.85 -0.70 17.32
N SER A 563 19.61 -0.61 16.84
CA SER A 563 18.73 0.52 17.14
C SER A 563 18.37 0.60 18.62
N LYS A 564 18.12 -0.52 19.27
CA LYS A 564 17.86 -0.56 20.72
C LYS A 564 19.07 -0.11 21.54
N ARG A 565 20.27 -0.51 21.13
CA ARG A 565 21.51 -0.05 21.78
C ARG A 565 21.65 1.47 21.66
N ILE A 566 21.49 2.01 20.43
CA ILE A 566 21.57 3.44 20.16
C ILE A 566 20.51 4.20 21.00
N GLN A 567 19.29 3.71 21.05
CA GLN A 567 18.20 4.32 21.85
C GLN A 567 18.55 4.34 23.34
N LYS A 568 19.10 3.25 23.88
CA LYS A 568 19.55 3.19 25.26
C LYS A 568 20.64 4.23 25.54
N GLU A 569 21.63 4.37 24.68
CA GLU A 569 22.68 5.36 24.78
C GLU A 569 22.13 6.80 24.73
N ASP A 570 21.09 7.06 23.92
CA ASP A 570 20.43 8.37 23.89
C ASP A 570 19.68 8.66 25.19
N LEU A 571 19.00 7.69 25.77
CA LEU A 571 18.34 7.84 27.06
C LEU A 571 19.33 8.11 28.19
N GLU A 572 20.47 7.43 28.20
CA GLU A 572 21.58 7.70 29.14
C GLU A 572 22.12 9.12 28.95
N ARG A 573 22.29 9.56 27.71
CA ARG A 573 22.70 10.95 27.37
C ARG A 573 21.70 11.98 27.92
N ARG A 574 20.40 11.72 27.77
CA ARG A 574 19.32 12.60 28.27
C ARG A 574 19.31 12.69 29.79
N ASP A 575 19.74 11.63 30.47
CA ASP A 575 19.88 11.59 31.92
C ASP A 575 21.19 12.19 32.43
N GLY A 576 21.97 12.81 31.55
CA GLY A 576 23.28 13.41 31.90
C GLY A 576 24.43 12.41 32.06
N ARG A 577 24.23 11.16 31.62
CA ARG A 577 25.20 10.07 31.67
C ARG A 577 25.61 9.62 30.27
N CYS A 578 25.95 10.58 29.41
CA CYS A 578 26.32 10.28 28.03
C CYS A 578 27.51 9.32 27.97
N PRO A 579 27.40 8.22 27.20
CA PRO A 579 28.51 7.31 26.99
C PRO A 579 29.74 8.07 26.43
N GLU A 580 30.93 7.74 26.96
CA GLU A 580 32.20 8.36 26.56
C GLU A 580 32.43 8.32 25.04
N LYS A 581 32.12 7.20 24.44
CA LYS A 581 32.18 7.01 22.98
C LYS A 581 31.44 8.10 22.21
N ILE A 582 30.25 8.48 22.67
CA ILE A 582 29.41 9.49 22.01
C ILE A 582 30.00 10.90 22.26
N VAL A 583 30.47 11.15 23.45
CA VAL A 583 31.18 12.40 23.79
C VAL A 583 32.39 12.58 22.86
N ASP A 584 33.17 11.52 22.65
CA ASP A 584 34.37 11.56 21.79
C ASP A 584 34.03 11.80 20.33
N VAL A 585 32.98 11.15 19.83
CA VAL A 585 32.46 11.37 18.45
C VAL A 585 32.01 12.81 18.26
N LEU A 586 31.25 13.37 19.19
CA LEU A 586 30.79 14.76 19.14
C LEU A 586 31.96 15.77 19.25
N ALA A 587 32.97 15.46 20.04
CA ALA A 587 34.17 16.31 20.17
C ALA A 587 34.90 16.50 18.83
N LYS A 588 34.89 15.49 17.96
CA LYS A 588 35.51 15.57 16.61
C LYS A 588 34.84 16.60 15.70
N VAL A 589 33.63 16.96 15.97
CA VAL A 589 32.85 17.94 15.18
C VAL A 589 32.55 19.22 16.00
N GLY A 590 33.15 19.35 17.16
CA GLY A 590 33.02 20.54 18.01
C GLY A 590 31.66 20.70 18.68
N ALA A 591 30.96 19.59 18.91
CA ALA A 591 29.64 19.58 19.53
C ALA A 591 29.64 18.92 20.90
N GLY A 592 28.61 19.19 21.71
CA GLY A 592 28.37 18.59 23.01
C GLY A 592 27.14 17.73 23.09
N PRO A 593 27.06 16.85 24.12
CA PRO A 593 25.91 15.94 24.25
C PRO A 593 24.62 16.60 24.72
N GLY A 594 24.68 17.81 25.27
CA GLY A 594 23.50 18.46 25.86
C GLY A 594 22.51 19.05 24.86
N ASP A 595 22.96 19.42 23.69
CA ASP A 595 22.18 20.07 22.63
C ASP A 595 22.07 19.25 21.35
N THR A 596 22.45 17.98 21.41
CA THR A 596 22.50 17.09 20.26
C THR A 596 21.63 15.85 20.49
N SER A 597 20.57 15.69 19.68
CA SER A 597 19.78 14.46 19.63
C SER A 597 20.65 13.32 19.09
N PHE A 598 20.51 12.13 19.64
CA PHE A 598 21.21 10.94 19.16
C PHE A 598 20.19 9.86 18.79
N GLY A 599 20.25 9.37 17.56
CA GLY A 599 19.31 8.37 17.07
C GLY A 599 19.88 7.51 15.95
N SER A 600 19.13 6.46 15.61
CA SER A 600 19.47 5.59 14.50
C SER A 600 19.03 6.16 13.16
N CYS A 601 19.69 5.71 12.10
CA CYS A 601 19.44 6.10 10.73
C CYS A 601 19.47 4.87 9.81
N VAL A 602 18.54 4.81 8.88
CA VAL A 602 18.54 3.84 7.79
C VAL A 602 18.93 4.54 6.51
N PHE A 603 19.92 3.99 5.80
CA PHE A 603 20.18 4.34 4.41
C PHE A 603 19.60 3.27 3.50
N ALA A 604 18.89 3.69 2.46
CA ALA A 604 18.46 2.83 1.36
C ALA A 604 18.46 3.63 0.06
N ASN A 605 18.65 2.97 -1.09
CA ASN A 605 18.66 3.67 -2.37
C ASN A 605 17.29 4.30 -2.68
N ARG A 606 16.23 3.50 -2.54
CA ARG A 606 14.85 3.93 -2.87
C ARG A 606 13.85 3.21 -1.95
N PRO A 607 13.68 3.68 -0.71
CA PRO A 607 12.81 3.02 0.26
C PRO A 607 11.34 3.43 0.10
N GLY A 608 10.43 2.51 0.50
CA GLY A 608 9.04 2.82 0.74
C GLY A 608 8.08 2.47 -0.39
N ASP A 609 8.49 1.61 -1.32
CA ASP A 609 7.55 1.07 -2.31
C ASP A 609 6.55 0.13 -1.64
N GLY A 610 5.30 0.18 -2.10
CA GLY A 610 4.27 -0.75 -1.68
C GLY A 610 3.22 -0.18 -0.73
N SER A 611 3.03 -0.81 0.43
CA SER A 611 1.94 -0.51 1.36
C SER A 611 1.98 0.91 1.94
N ALA A 612 0.79 1.48 2.18
CA ALA A 612 0.63 2.77 2.85
C ALA A 612 0.80 2.70 4.37
N ARG A 613 1.03 1.51 4.94
CA ARG A 613 1.12 1.30 6.39
C ARG A 613 2.20 2.17 7.02
N GLU A 614 1.79 3.04 7.94
CA GLU A 614 2.72 3.91 8.65
C GLU A 614 3.68 3.13 9.56
N GLN A 615 3.38 1.89 9.88
CA GLN A 615 4.25 1.04 10.71
C GLN A 615 5.64 0.85 10.09
N ALA A 616 5.79 1.00 8.78
CA ALA A 616 7.09 1.02 8.13
C ALA A 616 7.98 2.18 8.63
N ALA A 617 7.38 3.29 9.06
CA ALA A 617 8.08 4.42 9.68
C ALA A 617 7.96 4.43 11.20
N SER A 618 6.76 4.19 11.75
CA SER A 618 6.55 4.24 13.20
C SER A 618 7.41 3.24 13.96
N CYS A 619 7.67 2.06 13.41
CA CYS A 619 8.54 1.08 14.04
C CYS A 619 9.99 1.56 14.14
N GLN A 620 10.47 2.27 13.12
CA GLN A 620 11.79 2.92 13.19
C GLN A 620 11.83 3.96 14.31
N LYS A 621 10.78 4.77 14.45
CA LYS A 621 10.68 5.79 15.50
C LYS A 621 10.60 5.18 16.89
N VAL A 622 9.80 4.13 17.07
CA VAL A 622 9.70 3.39 18.35
C VAL A 622 11.07 2.85 18.77
N LEU A 623 11.91 2.46 17.81
CA LEU A 623 13.29 1.99 18.05
C LEU A 623 14.32 3.13 18.18
N GLY A 624 13.89 4.39 18.20
CA GLY A 624 14.78 5.55 18.32
C GLY A 624 15.33 6.08 17.01
N GLY A 625 14.71 5.78 15.87
CA GLY A 625 15.08 6.34 14.58
C GLY A 625 14.76 7.84 14.50
N ASP A 626 15.72 8.65 14.06
CA ASP A 626 15.57 10.11 13.93
C ASP A 626 15.58 10.59 12.48
N ALA A 627 16.16 9.83 11.57
CA ALA A 627 16.24 10.19 10.16
C ALA A 627 16.43 8.96 9.26
N ASN A 628 16.10 9.15 8.00
CA ASN A 628 16.49 8.24 6.91
C ASN A 628 17.28 9.03 5.88
N ILE A 629 18.17 8.35 5.15
CA ILE A 629 18.93 8.92 4.04
C ILE A 629 18.71 8.02 2.83
N CYS A 630 18.38 8.62 1.68
CA CYS A 630 18.18 7.88 0.44
C CYS A 630 18.51 8.76 -0.77
N TYR A 631 18.56 8.17 -1.97
CA TYR A 631 18.62 8.95 -3.19
C TYR A 631 17.25 9.53 -3.55
N GLU A 632 16.21 8.76 -3.38
CA GLU A 632 14.81 9.20 -3.51
C GLU A 632 13.86 8.28 -2.71
N TYR A 633 12.75 8.82 -2.25
CA TYR A 633 11.68 8.02 -1.65
C TYR A 633 10.83 7.39 -2.76
N ALA A 634 10.55 6.11 -2.65
CA ALA A 634 9.79 5.38 -3.66
C ALA A 634 8.36 5.91 -3.81
N THR A 635 7.74 6.34 -2.70
CA THR A 635 6.39 6.88 -2.68
C THR A 635 6.28 8.12 -1.79
N LYS A 636 5.35 9.02 -2.13
CA LYS A 636 4.97 10.12 -1.25
C LYS A 636 4.45 9.60 0.09
N ARG A 637 3.71 8.50 0.09
CA ARG A 637 3.12 7.89 1.29
C ARG A 637 4.17 7.59 2.37
N TYR A 638 5.24 6.92 1.99
CA TYR A 638 6.31 6.57 2.94
C TYR A 638 7.03 7.82 3.45
N ARG A 639 7.30 8.77 2.57
CA ARG A 639 7.91 10.05 2.97
C ARG A 639 7.02 10.80 3.97
N SER A 640 5.70 10.87 3.71
CA SER A 640 4.72 11.47 4.62
C SER A 640 4.68 10.74 5.97
N ASN A 641 4.77 9.42 5.97
CA ASN A 641 4.82 8.64 7.21
C ASN A 641 6.08 8.95 8.03
N CYS A 642 7.24 9.07 7.38
CA CYS A 642 8.47 9.49 8.05
C CYS A 642 8.28 10.85 8.73
N ILE A 643 7.74 11.83 8.02
CA ILE A 643 7.49 13.18 8.56
C ILE A 643 6.56 13.13 9.77
N ASN A 644 5.41 12.45 9.65
CA ASN A 644 4.41 12.35 10.72
C ASN A 644 4.94 11.65 11.98
N TRP A 645 5.92 10.76 11.83
CA TRP A 645 6.59 10.08 12.94
C TRP A 645 7.88 10.77 13.37
N GLY A 646 8.17 11.95 12.82
CA GLY A 646 9.35 12.73 13.22
C GLY A 646 10.68 12.15 12.76
N ILE A 647 10.66 11.39 11.68
CA ILE A 647 11.86 10.88 11.01
C ILE A 647 12.20 11.84 9.87
N VAL A 648 13.32 12.54 9.97
CA VAL A 648 13.71 13.51 8.94
C VAL A 648 14.03 12.78 7.63
N PRO A 649 13.30 13.09 6.53
CA PRO A 649 13.45 12.39 5.27
C PRO A 649 14.55 12.98 4.39
N PHE A 650 15.80 12.75 4.74
CA PHE A 650 16.96 13.24 3.97
C PHE A 650 17.10 12.54 2.62
N THR A 651 17.54 13.30 1.63
CA THR A 651 18.02 12.78 0.34
C THR A 651 19.44 13.26 0.06
N ILE A 652 20.16 12.53 -0.78
CA ILE A 652 21.49 12.91 -1.30
C ILE A 652 21.45 12.95 -2.83
N ASP A 653 22.40 13.67 -3.42
CA ASP A 653 22.52 13.77 -4.87
C ASP A 653 22.84 12.40 -5.48
N LYS A 654 22.31 12.13 -6.68
CA LYS A 654 22.44 10.84 -7.37
C LYS A 654 23.88 10.45 -7.73
N ASP A 655 24.77 11.43 -7.88
CA ASP A 655 26.18 11.24 -8.19
C ASP A 655 27.04 10.96 -6.94
N VAL A 656 26.50 11.14 -5.74
CA VAL A 656 27.16 10.83 -4.48
C VAL A 656 27.14 9.33 -4.24
N LYS A 657 28.31 8.72 -4.09
CA LYS A 657 28.42 7.33 -3.69
C LYS A 657 28.31 7.23 -2.16
N PHE A 658 27.34 6.50 -1.68
CA PHE A 658 27.18 6.25 -0.25
C PHE A 658 27.95 4.99 0.13
N GLU A 659 29.20 5.16 0.53
CA GLU A 659 30.16 4.09 0.86
C GLU A 659 30.34 3.95 2.39
N TYR A 660 29.37 4.32 3.17
CA TYR A 660 29.37 4.25 4.62
C TYR A 660 28.66 2.98 5.09
N GLU A 661 28.99 2.55 6.30
CA GLU A 661 28.54 1.28 6.86
C GLU A 661 27.81 1.46 8.19
N PRO A 662 27.04 0.46 8.64
CA PRO A 662 26.52 0.47 10.01
C PRO A 662 27.62 0.68 11.03
N GLY A 663 27.37 1.58 11.98
CA GLY A 663 28.36 2.01 12.97
C GLY A 663 29.07 3.32 12.62
N ASP A 664 29.01 3.79 11.37
CA ASP A 664 29.42 5.14 11.02
C ASP A 664 28.38 6.17 11.49
N TYR A 665 28.84 7.38 11.77
CA TYR A 665 27.97 8.46 12.27
C TYR A 665 27.77 9.55 11.22
N VAL A 666 26.61 10.18 11.26
CA VAL A 666 26.30 11.39 10.49
C VAL A 666 25.89 12.48 11.47
N PHE A 667 26.66 13.56 11.51
CA PHE A 667 26.37 14.72 12.35
C PHE A 667 25.76 15.84 11.51
N VAL A 668 24.60 16.36 11.94
CA VAL A 668 23.88 17.43 11.26
C VAL A 668 23.76 18.62 12.21
N PRO A 669 24.65 19.61 12.10
CA PRO A 669 24.61 20.79 12.95
C PRO A 669 23.43 21.69 12.59
N GLY A 670 22.81 22.32 13.58
CA GLY A 670 21.78 23.32 13.40
C GLY A 670 20.52 22.83 12.70
N ILE A 671 20.24 21.52 12.74
CA ILE A 671 19.12 20.92 12.00
C ILE A 671 17.77 21.46 12.41
N ARG A 672 17.53 21.73 13.70
CA ARG A 672 16.26 22.27 14.18
C ARG A 672 15.96 23.63 13.55
N ASP A 673 16.95 24.53 13.58
CA ASP A 673 16.82 25.87 13.00
C ASP A 673 16.69 25.81 11.47
N ALA A 674 17.38 24.89 10.82
CA ALA A 674 17.27 24.69 9.38
C ALA A 674 15.85 24.25 8.97
N ILE A 675 15.27 23.29 9.68
CA ILE A 675 13.90 22.83 9.42
C ILE A 675 12.89 23.95 9.67
N LEU A 676 12.93 24.57 10.83
CA LEU A 676 11.98 25.64 11.21
C LEU A 676 12.17 26.91 10.37
N GLY A 677 13.39 27.18 9.94
CA GLY A 677 13.73 28.35 9.13
C GLY A 677 13.42 28.21 7.64
N GLY A 678 12.87 27.09 7.21
CA GLY A 678 12.47 26.87 5.82
C GLY A 678 13.60 26.52 4.88
N LYS A 679 14.78 26.13 5.40
CA LYS A 679 15.88 25.62 4.56
C LYS A 679 15.48 24.27 3.95
N GLU A 680 16.11 23.95 2.84
CA GLU A 680 15.87 22.72 2.07
C GLU A 680 17.08 21.79 2.04
N GLU A 681 18.19 22.21 2.65
CA GLU A 681 19.44 21.48 2.70
C GLU A 681 20.16 21.69 4.03
N ALA A 682 21.07 20.78 4.36
CA ALA A 682 21.94 20.85 5.52
C ALA A 682 23.33 20.30 5.18
N ASP A 683 24.35 20.97 5.70
CA ASP A 683 25.74 20.50 5.60
C ASP A 683 26.01 19.55 6.77
N ALA A 684 26.25 18.29 6.47
CA ALA A 684 26.51 17.25 7.44
C ALA A 684 27.98 16.80 7.42
N LYS A 685 28.40 16.13 8.48
CA LYS A 685 29.71 15.49 8.61
C LYS A 685 29.50 14.00 8.86
N VAL A 686 30.15 13.15 8.06
CA VAL A 686 30.22 11.72 8.34
C VAL A 686 31.47 11.46 9.16
N ILE A 687 31.32 10.78 10.29
CA ILE A 687 32.41 10.36 11.14
C ILE A 687 32.51 8.85 11.03
N LYS A 688 33.56 8.39 10.35
CA LYS A 688 33.79 6.96 10.12
C LYS A 688 34.37 6.29 11.35
N ALA A 689 34.29 4.97 11.41
CA ALA A 689 34.81 4.16 12.51
C ALA A 689 36.32 4.35 12.75
N ASP A 690 37.10 4.66 11.70
CA ASP A 690 38.54 4.97 11.79
C ASP A 690 38.81 6.40 12.28
N GLY A 691 37.78 7.19 12.56
CA GLY A 691 37.89 8.58 13.00
C GLY A 691 37.98 9.62 11.88
N THR A 692 37.96 9.19 10.61
CA THR A 692 37.95 10.10 9.46
C THR A 692 36.63 10.88 9.42
N VAL A 693 36.69 12.18 9.15
CA VAL A 693 35.53 13.06 9.00
C VAL A 693 35.42 13.50 7.55
N VAL A 694 34.25 13.28 6.95
CA VAL A 694 33.92 13.56 5.54
C VAL A 694 32.71 14.46 5.46
N ASP A 695 32.73 15.46 4.58
CA ASP A 695 31.56 16.30 4.33
C ASP A 695 30.49 15.54 3.54
N LEU A 696 29.22 15.75 3.90
CA LEU A 696 28.05 15.19 3.21
C LEU A 696 26.95 16.23 3.13
N LYS A 697 26.49 16.54 1.95
CA LYS A 697 25.36 17.44 1.76
C LYS A 697 24.04 16.66 1.76
N LEU A 698 23.11 17.05 2.64
CA LEU A 698 21.79 16.46 2.77
C LEU A 698 20.73 17.44 2.28
N HIS A 699 19.67 16.90 1.66
CA HIS A 699 18.49 17.65 1.25
C HIS A 699 17.26 17.10 1.96
N PHE A 700 16.25 17.94 2.24
CA PHE A 700 15.00 17.53 2.88
C PHE A 700 13.77 18.32 2.40
N ALA A 701 13.85 18.89 1.23
CA ALA A 701 12.82 19.73 0.63
C ALA A 701 11.84 18.97 -0.29
N PRO A 702 10.73 19.58 -0.64
CA PRO A 702 10.06 20.66 0.07
C PRO A 702 9.24 20.15 1.26
N LEU A 703 9.12 20.96 2.30
CA LEU A 703 8.29 20.68 3.48
C LEU A 703 7.31 21.82 3.69
N THR A 704 6.06 21.52 4.03
CA THR A 704 5.08 22.52 4.43
C THR A 704 5.41 23.08 5.82
N LYS A 705 4.80 24.18 6.19
CA LYS A 705 4.98 24.78 7.51
C LYS A 705 4.62 23.81 8.63
N ASP A 706 3.50 23.10 8.48
CA ASP A 706 3.05 22.11 9.46
C ASP A 706 3.98 20.91 9.54
N GLU A 707 4.45 20.39 8.41
CA GLU A 707 5.42 19.31 8.36
C GLU A 707 6.74 19.68 9.06
N ARG A 708 7.21 20.90 8.89
CA ARG A 708 8.42 21.41 9.57
C ARG A 708 8.23 21.40 11.09
N GLN A 709 7.07 21.87 11.56
CA GLN A 709 6.77 21.90 12.99
C GLN A 709 6.61 20.48 13.57
N ILE A 710 5.97 19.59 12.84
CA ILE A 710 5.82 18.17 13.25
C ILE A 710 7.20 17.52 13.44
N LEU A 711 8.11 17.71 12.48
CA LEU A 711 9.48 17.19 12.59
C LEU A 711 10.21 17.79 13.81
N ALA A 712 10.12 19.09 14.00
CA ALA A 712 10.77 19.78 15.14
C ALA A 712 10.22 19.31 16.48
N ASP A 713 8.92 19.06 16.59
CA ASP A 713 8.25 18.60 17.81
C ASP A 713 8.44 17.10 18.08
N GLY A 714 9.00 16.37 17.14
CA GLY A 714 9.37 14.96 17.30
C GLY A 714 8.36 13.95 16.74
N CYS A 715 7.09 14.31 16.62
CA CYS A 715 6.05 13.53 15.93
C CYS A 715 4.72 14.31 15.90
N LEU A 716 3.76 13.77 15.16
CA LEU A 716 2.42 14.34 15.01
C LEU A 716 1.70 14.50 16.36
N MET A 717 1.79 13.52 17.24
CA MET A 717 1.16 13.59 18.58
C MET A 717 1.71 14.75 19.42
N ASN A 718 3.02 14.94 19.40
CA ASN A 718 3.68 16.04 20.11
C ASN A 718 3.26 17.41 19.53
N TYR A 719 3.16 17.50 18.21
CA TYR A 719 2.70 18.69 17.51
C TYR A 719 1.31 19.13 18.00
N TYR A 720 0.35 18.22 18.05
CA TYR A 720 -0.99 18.54 18.53
C TYR A 720 -1.04 18.79 20.04
N ALA A 721 -0.27 18.07 20.82
CA ALA A 721 -0.16 18.34 22.27
C ALA A 721 0.36 19.74 22.58
N ALA A 722 1.30 20.24 21.77
CA ALA A 722 1.81 21.60 21.90
C ALA A 722 0.78 22.67 21.49
N GLN A 723 -0.04 22.39 20.49
CA GLN A 723 -1.13 23.31 20.07
C GLN A 723 -2.26 23.38 21.11
N ASN A 724 -2.63 22.25 21.71
CA ASN A 724 -3.69 22.21 22.71
C ASN A 724 -3.31 22.89 24.04
N LYS A 725 -2.02 23.23 24.22
CA LYS A 725 -1.53 24.01 25.38
C LYS A 725 -1.52 25.51 25.13
N LYS A 726 -1.77 25.95 23.91
CA LYS A 726 -1.92 27.36 23.54
C LYS A 726 -3.38 27.80 23.58
#